data_64b40a4ca0596e43fb0364c1e48d0f39
#
_entry.id   64b40a4ca0596e43fb0364c1e48d0f39
#
_cell.length_a   1.000
_cell.length_b   1.000
_cell.length_c   1.000
_cell.angle_alpha   90.00
_cell.angle_beta   90.00
_cell.angle_gamma   90.00
#
_symmetry.space_group_name_H-M   'P 1'
#
loop_
_entity.id
_entity.type
_entity.pdbx_description
1 polymer ?
#
loop_
_entity_poly.entity_id
_entity_poly.type
_entity_poly.pdbx_seq_one_letter_code
_entity_poly.pdbx_strand_id
1 'polypeptide(L)'
;MSSYFPRRLSARALLLPLLASGALALRAQTAGSALPPPTVLSPLVVQGRATDLVGTAATASQGIVGAHELAARPFLRRGELLEVIPGVVITQHSGGGKANQYFLRGFNLDHGTDFSVNVDGMPVNLRSHGHGQGYADLNFLIPEMVRQVDYNKGPFHAEVGDFSAAGAAEFRQFDMLPENFVNVALGENRFARLVVAGSQRGNGMATTGAFEFTHDDGPWRLREDFNRYNGLVRRTWSSAAADFRLTAMAYRGTWRSTDQIPLRAVEAGTLDRFGNVDSSDGGESERASVSFDGTWKGATATTQLNAYAIHYRLNLFSNFTYFLDDPVDGDQFNQRDRRTLVGGALSHTWSALRPGGGASETTVGAQVRADFIGELGLHRSARQVRLATVRNDEVDEGSLGVFVKNETRWNAWLRSEAGARWDGYRFKVTSDDARNSGKRLDDIVSPKAGLVLGPWAKTEIYANAGFGFHSNDARGTTIRVDPADGVTPVDRVTPLARSRGVELGVRTAVLPELVSTVSLWALDLDSELVFVGDAGGTEPTDRTRRYGVELANFWRATSWLTLDADLTLTHARYREDAGAGTRIANSIATVATAGANLAQGDEGWFGGVRLRYFGPQPLIEDNSVRAPSSMTVNARLGWRTKTWEAALEVLNALDRDNYDIAYFYASRLPGEAASGVDDLHFHPAEPLTLRASVTWRF
;
A
#
# COMPACT_ATOMS: atom_id res chain seq x y z
N MET A 1 -23.82 37.83 -44.20
CA MET A 1 -24.04 36.73 -45.13
C MET A 1 -23.09 35.62 -44.81
N SER A 2 -23.63 34.46 -44.67
CA SER A 2 -23.07 33.14 -44.52
C SER A 2 -22.60 32.71 -43.11
N SER A 3 -23.51 32.03 -42.50
CA SER A 3 -23.48 31.17 -41.31
C SER A 3 -22.66 29.92 -41.55
N TYR A 4 -21.84 29.50 -40.54
CA TYR A 4 -21.50 28.11 -40.37
C TYR A 4 -21.57 27.72 -38.90
N PHE A 5 -22.56 26.90 -38.54
CA PHE A 5 -22.67 26.13 -37.31
C PHE A 5 -21.77 24.89 -37.38
N PRO A 6 -21.04 24.53 -36.34
CA PRO A 6 -20.48 23.18 -36.25
C PRO A 6 -21.49 22.24 -35.58
N ARG A 7 -21.67 21.10 -36.22
CA ARG A 7 -22.53 20.00 -35.84
C ARG A 7 -22.07 19.35 -34.51
N ARG A 8 -23.05 19.13 -33.63
CA ARG A 8 -22.95 18.24 -32.50
C ARG A 8 -22.65 16.82 -32.98
N LEU A 9 -21.54 16.22 -32.55
CA LEU A 9 -21.27 14.80 -32.65
C LEU A 9 -21.81 14.12 -31.39
N SER A 10 -22.87 13.36 -31.58
CA SER A 10 -23.46 12.45 -30.58
C SER A 10 -22.50 11.33 -30.29
N ALA A 11 -22.18 11.11 -29.00
CA ALA A 11 -21.53 9.94 -28.50
C ALA A 11 -22.45 8.72 -28.72
N ARG A 12 -22.14 7.87 -29.70
CA ARG A 12 -22.69 6.53 -29.79
C ARG A 12 -21.88 5.60 -28.90
N ALA A 13 -22.53 5.16 -27.83
CA ALA A 13 -22.09 4.07 -27.01
C ALA A 13 -21.93 2.80 -27.88
N LEU A 14 -20.73 2.22 -27.93
CA LEU A 14 -20.50 0.88 -28.44
C LEU A 14 -20.86 -0.12 -27.34
N LEU A 15 -22.10 -0.57 -27.35
CA LEU A 15 -22.52 -1.81 -26.71
C LEU A 15 -22.30 -2.95 -27.74
N LEU A 16 -21.31 -3.77 -27.48
CA LEU A 16 -21.17 -5.06 -28.18
C LEU A 16 -22.05 -6.10 -27.49
N PRO A 17 -22.88 -6.84 -28.21
CA PRO A 17 -23.62 -7.96 -27.64
C PRO A 17 -22.76 -9.22 -27.62
N LEU A 18 -22.42 -9.69 -26.43
CA LEU A 18 -21.93 -11.05 -26.20
C LEU A 18 -23.10 -11.89 -25.72
N LEU A 19 -23.74 -12.61 -26.62
CA LEU A 19 -24.60 -13.76 -26.29
C LEU A 19 -24.91 -14.57 -27.55
N ALA A 20 -24.25 -15.74 -27.69
CA ALA A 20 -24.86 -16.94 -28.21
C ALA A 20 -23.85 -18.10 -28.12
N SER A 21 -23.88 -18.86 -27.06
CA SER A 21 -23.26 -20.20 -27.01
C SER A 21 -24.35 -21.23 -26.96
N GLY A 22 -24.43 -21.99 -28.04
CA GLY A 22 -25.32 -23.12 -28.19
C GLY A 22 -24.98 -24.24 -27.20
N ALA A 23 -26.01 -24.74 -26.54
CA ALA A 23 -25.95 -25.92 -25.71
C ALA A 23 -25.81 -27.16 -26.57
N LEU A 24 -24.66 -27.85 -26.51
CA LEU A 24 -24.53 -29.24 -26.90
C LEU A 24 -24.78 -30.12 -25.67
N ALA A 25 -25.95 -30.75 -25.63
CA ALA A 25 -26.27 -31.79 -24.66
C ALA A 25 -25.65 -33.11 -25.07
N LEU A 26 -24.58 -33.54 -24.37
CA LEU A 26 -24.15 -34.94 -24.39
C LEU A 26 -24.77 -35.67 -23.19
N ARG A 27 -25.71 -36.55 -23.45
CA ARG A 27 -26.18 -37.57 -22.50
C ARG A 27 -25.12 -38.68 -22.42
N ALA A 28 -24.51 -38.85 -21.25
CA ALA A 28 -23.84 -40.07 -20.86
C ALA A 28 -24.45 -40.55 -19.53
N GLN A 29 -25.19 -41.64 -19.59
CA GLN A 29 -25.57 -42.44 -18.44
C GLN A 29 -24.39 -43.30 -18.05
N THR A 30 -23.92 -43.20 -16.82
CA THR A 30 -23.33 -44.33 -16.08
C THR A 30 -23.52 -44.09 -14.57
N ALA A 31 -24.15 -45.07 -13.93
CA ALA A 31 -24.22 -45.17 -12.47
C ALA A 31 -22.81 -45.46 -11.92
N GLY A 32 -22.30 -44.61 -11.06
CA GLY A 32 -21.07 -44.79 -10.31
C GLY A 32 -21.16 -44.00 -9.02
N SER A 33 -20.81 -44.63 -7.92
CA SER A 33 -20.83 -44.12 -6.55
C SER A 33 -20.47 -42.63 -6.47
N ALA A 34 -21.37 -41.85 -5.89
CA ALA A 34 -21.16 -40.39 -5.66
C ALA A 34 -19.95 -40.18 -4.78
N LEU A 35 -18.87 -39.69 -5.38
CA LEU A 35 -17.80 -39.05 -4.62
C LEU A 35 -18.36 -37.81 -3.92
N PRO A 36 -17.91 -37.48 -2.67
CA PRO A 36 -18.34 -36.27 -2.03
C PRO A 36 -18.06 -35.07 -2.94
N PRO A 37 -18.95 -34.06 -2.95
CA PRO A 37 -18.75 -32.88 -3.80
C PRO A 37 -17.42 -32.23 -3.46
N PRO A 38 -16.71 -31.66 -4.46
CA PRO A 38 -15.47 -30.93 -4.21
C PRO A 38 -15.78 -29.81 -3.20
N THR A 39 -15.06 -29.81 -2.10
CA THR A 39 -15.18 -28.76 -1.09
C THR A 39 -14.59 -27.51 -1.71
N VAL A 40 -15.44 -26.59 -2.16
CA VAL A 40 -15.01 -25.23 -2.45
C VAL A 40 -14.50 -24.68 -1.11
N LEU A 41 -13.21 -24.45 -1.02
CA LEU A 41 -12.60 -23.91 0.20
C LEU A 41 -13.22 -22.54 0.44
N SER A 42 -14.01 -22.43 1.50
CA SER A 42 -14.47 -21.13 1.99
C SER A 42 -13.25 -20.24 2.24
N PRO A 43 -13.33 -18.92 1.98
CA PRO A 43 -12.22 -18.03 2.29
C PRO A 43 -11.77 -18.27 3.73
N LEU A 44 -10.48 -18.53 3.91
CA LEU A 44 -9.89 -18.80 5.22
C LEU A 44 -10.06 -17.55 6.09
N VAL A 45 -10.91 -17.61 7.10
CA VAL A 45 -11.05 -16.55 8.10
C VAL A 45 -10.04 -16.81 9.21
N VAL A 46 -9.03 -15.96 9.28
CA VAL A 46 -7.93 -16.08 10.23
C VAL A 46 -8.15 -15.08 11.36
N GLN A 47 -8.24 -15.56 12.59
CA GLN A 47 -8.34 -14.68 13.77
C GLN A 47 -6.96 -14.14 14.22
N GLY A 48 -5.91 -14.94 14.08
CA GLY A 48 -4.53 -14.54 14.27
C GLY A 48 -3.75 -14.58 12.95
N ARG A 49 -2.42 -14.77 13.01
CA ARG A 49 -1.65 -15.09 11.81
C ARG A 49 -2.05 -16.50 11.34
N ALA A 50 -2.24 -16.71 10.03
CA ALA A 50 -2.49 -18.06 9.53
C ALA A 50 -1.24 -18.91 9.80
N THR A 51 -1.33 -19.75 10.81
CA THR A 51 -0.22 -20.61 11.24
C THR A 51 -0.04 -21.81 10.33
N ASP A 52 -1.02 -22.14 9.47
CA ASP A 52 -0.96 -23.28 8.58
C ASP A 52 -1.32 -22.91 7.14
N LEU A 53 -0.35 -22.29 6.46
CA LEU A 53 -0.39 -22.12 5.01
C LEU A 53 0.37 -23.24 4.28
N VAL A 54 0.93 -24.23 5.01
CA VAL A 54 1.48 -25.46 4.44
C VAL A 54 0.33 -26.23 3.77
N GLY A 55 0.51 -26.59 2.52
CA GLY A 55 -0.54 -27.23 1.71
C GLY A 55 -1.43 -26.26 0.93
N THR A 56 -1.35 -24.97 1.19
CA THR A 56 -2.21 -23.95 0.51
C THR A 56 -1.44 -22.81 -0.13
N ALA A 57 -0.35 -22.33 0.46
CA ALA A 57 0.42 -21.20 -0.09
C ALA A 57 1.01 -21.53 -1.48
N ALA A 58 1.01 -20.56 -2.38
CA ALA A 58 1.66 -20.64 -3.69
C ALA A 58 3.10 -20.13 -3.66
N THR A 59 3.45 -19.23 -2.74
CA THR A 59 4.82 -18.69 -2.56
C THR A 59 5.25 -18.79 -1.11
N ALA A 60 6.57 -18.85 -0.86
CA ALA A 60 7.09 -18.88 0.50
C ALA A 60 6.81 -17.57 1.24
N SER A 61 6.83 -16.44 0.54
CA SER A 61 6.74 -15.10 1.10
C SER A 61 5.32 -14.53 1.18
N GLN A 62 4.26 -15.33 0.92
CA GLN A 62 2.89 -14.91 1.16
C GLN A 62 2.42 -15.18 2.58
N GLY A 63 1.46 -14.40 3.07
CA GLY A 63 0.87 -14.60 4.39
C GLY A 63 -0.48 -13.95 4.56
N ILE A 64 -1.12 -14.28 5.69
CA ILE A 64 -2.40 -13.72 6.13
C ILE A 64 -2.26 -13.35 7.60
N VAL A 65 -2.62 -12.13 7.96
CA VAL A 65 -2.61 -11.62 9.34
C VAL A 65 -4.01 -11.20 9.73
N GLY A 66 -4.58 -11.77 10.76
CA GLY A 66 -5.95 -11.53 11.20
C GLY A 66 -6.08 -10.45 12.28
N ALA A 67 -7.33 -10.09 12.57
CA ALA A 67 -7.69 -8.99 13.46
C ALA A 67 -7.09 -9.09 14.87
N HIS A 68 -6.95 -10.27 15.45
CA HIS A 68 -6.37 -10.45 16.79
C HIS A 68 -4.92 -9.96 16.86
N GLU A 69 -4.12 -10.24 15.83
CA GLU A 69 -2.74 -9.78 15.79
C GLU A 69 -2.67 -8.28 15.52
N LEU A 70 -3.53 -7.77 14.63
CA LEU A 70 -3.64 -6.35 14.36
C LEU A 70 -4.00 -5.57 15.63
N ALA A 71 -4.98 -6.04 16.40
CA ALA A 71 -5.43 -5.40 17.65
C ALA A 71 -4.39 -5.45 18.78
N ALA A 72 -3.45 -6.39 18.77
CA ALA A 72 -2.40 -6.49 19.78
C ALA A 72 -1.25 -5.50 19.56
N ARG A 73 -1.12 -4.94 18.35
CA ARG A 73 -0.01 -4.05 17.99
C ARG A 73 -0.33 -2.60 18.31
N PRO A 74 0.56 -1.87 19.01
CA PRO A 74 0.46 -0.43 19.08
C PRO A 74 0.84 0.19 17.72
N PHE A 75 0.04 1.15 17.25
CA PHE A 75 0.27 1.87 15.99
C PHE A 75 0.41 3.36 16.27
N LEU A 76 1.49 3.93 15.80
CA LEU A 76 1.64 5.38 15.77
C LEU A 76 0.81 5.97 14.62
N ARG A 77 0.89 5.35 13.43
CA ARG A 77 0.31 5.82 12.15
C ARG A 77 -0.44 4.72 11.43
N ARG A 78 -1.36 5.10 10.54
CA ARG A 78 -2.19 4.14 9.78
C ARG A 78 -1.41 3.25 8.81
N GLY A 79 -0.36 3.79 8.19
CA GLY A 79 0.51 3.00 7.32
C GLY A 79 1.15 1.82 8.02
N GLU A 80 1.42 1.92 9.33
CA GLU A 80 2.04 0.85 10.13
C GLU A 80 1.18 -0.43 10.21
N LEU A 81 -0.08 -0.38 9.78
CA LEU A 81 -0.87 -1.58 9.53
C LEU A 81 -0.21 -2.53 8.51
N LEU A 82 0.62 -2.00 7.60
CA LEU A 82 1.39 -2.82 6.66
C LEU A 82 2.67 -3.43 7.28
N GLU A 83 3.14 -2.97 8.44
CA GLU A 83 4.30 -3.56 9.12
C GLU A 83 4.02 -4.96 9.73
N VAL A 84 2.80 -5.47 9.56
CA VAL A 84 2.51 -6.89 9.79
C VAL A 84 3.13 -7.79 8.71
N ILE A 85 3.54 -7.20 7.59
CA ILE A 85 4.22 -7.88 6.49
C ILE A 85 5.73 -7.90 6.78
N PRO A 86 6.37 -9.06 6.92
CA PRO A 86 7.79 -9.15 7.23
C PRO A 86 8.65 -8.32 6.26
N GLY A 87 9.51 -7.47 6.80
CA GLY A 87 10.42 -6.62 6.03
C GLY A 87 9.85 -5.30 5.51
N VAL A 88 8.55 -5.02 5.73
CA VAL A 88 7.98 -3.69 5.47
C VAL A 88 8.38 -2.73 6.59
N VAL A 89 8.78 -1.53 6.22
CA VAL A 89 9.05 -0.39 7.12
C VAL A 89 8.24 0.80 6.65
N ILE A 90 7.64 1.49 7.59
CA ILE A 90 6.83 2.69 7.36
C ILE A 90 7.49 3.88 8.05
N THR A 91 7.63 4.97 7.32
CA THR A 91 8.19 6.22 7.82
C THR A 91 7.31 7.41 7.43
N GLN A 92 7.61 8.58 7.98
CA GLN A 92 6.95 9.83 7.66
C GLN A 92 7.99 10.93 7.48
N HIS A 93 7.85 11.72 6.42
CA HIS A 93 8.74 12.83 6.16
C HIS A 93 8.10 14.22 6.36
N SER A 94 6.83 14.23 6.76
CA SER A 94 6.01 15.43 6.86
C SER A 94 4.82 15.15 7.79
N GLY A 95 3.86 16.06 7.90
CA GLY A 95 2.71 15.93 8.78
C GLY A 95 1.84 14.69 8.58
N GLY A 96 1.15 14.29 9.64
CA GLY A 96 0.40 13.02 9.77
C GLY A 96 -0.76 12.84 8.79
N GLY A 97 -1.27 13.90 8.19
CA GLY A 97 -2.33 13.83 7.19
C GLY A 97 -1.87 13.46 5.77
N LYS A 98 -0.56 13.44 5.52
CA LYS A 98 0.04 12.98 4.26
C LYS A 98 0.23 11.47 4.28
N ALA A 99 0.24 10.80 3.11
CA ALA A 99 0.57 9.39 3.04
C ALA A 99 1.95 9.10 3.62
N ASN A 100 2.09 7.94 4.25
CA ASN A 100 3.37 7.47 4.74
C ASN A 100 4.29 7.07 3.58
N GLN A 101 5.59 6.96 3.84
CA GLN A 101 6.54 6.32 2.95
C GLN A 101 6.71 4.85 3.30
N TYR A 102 6.89 4.03 2.27
CA TYR A 102 6.93 2.59 2.37
C TYR A 102 8.25 2.04 1.88
N PHE A 103 8.82 1.08 2.60
CA PHE A 103 10.06 0.40 2.22
C PHE A 103 9.86 -1.12 2.28
N LEU A 104 10.31 -1.81 1.25
CA LEU A 104 10.26 -3.28 1.16
C LEU A 104 11.35 -3.78 0.21
N ARG A 105 12.09 -4.82 0.57
CA ARG A 105 13.09 -5.47 -0.31
C ARG A 105 14.09 -4.47 -0.93
N GLY A 106 14.53 -3.47 -0.17
CA GLY A 106 15.44 -2.43 -0.63
C GLY A 106 14.86 -1.44 -1.64
N PHE A 107 13.53 -1.46 -1.86
CA PHE A 107 12.85 -0.36 -2.49
C PHE A 107 12.65 0.78 -1.51
N ASN A 108 12.90 1.99 -1.96
CA ASN A 108 12.16 3.15 -1.51
C ASN A 108 10.91 3.23 -2.40
N LEU A 109 9.79 2.79 -1.87
CA LEU A 109 8.51 2.76 -2.61
C LEU A 109 7.84 4.14 -2.65
N ASP A 110 8.56 5.17 -2.19
CA ASP A 110 8.01 6.48 -1.94
C ASP A 110 6.67 6.35 -1.18
N HIS A 111 5.57 6.80 -1.74
CA HIS A 111 4.26 6.69 -1.13
C HIS A 111 3.43 5.50 -1.65
N GLY A 112 4.06 4.46 -2.27
CA GLY A 112 3.37 3.24 -2.66
C GLY A 112 3.70 2.68 -4.04
N THR A 113 4.62 3.27 -4.80
CA THR A 113 5.09 2.72 -6.08
C THR A 113 5.59 1.28 -5.88
N ASP A 114 5.35 0.39 -6.85
CA ASP A 114 5.80 -1.01 -6.84
C ASP A 114 5.25 -1.91 -5.71
N PHE A 115 4.32 -1.41 -4.90
CA PHE A 115 3.60 -2.21 -3.91
C PHE A 115 2.10 -1.96 -4.02
N SER A 116 1.36 -2.92 -4.58
CA SER A 116 -0.07 -2.79 -4.82
C SER A 116 -0.86 -2.92 -3.52
N VAL A 117 -1.56 -1.89 -3.11
CA VAL A 117 -2.40 -1.89 -1.91
C VAL A 117 -3.87 -1.77 -2.29
N ASN A 118 -4.70 -2.65 -1.75
CA ASN A 118 -6.14 -2.66 -1.98
C ASN A 118 -6.91 -2.76 -0.66
N VAL A 119 -8.13 -2.29 -0.65
CA VAL A 119 -9.10 -2.44 0.44
C VAL A 119 -10.40 -2.98 -0.13
N ASP A 120 -10.77 -4.21 0.20
CA ASP A 120 -11.94 -4.91 -0.33
C ASP A 120 -12.02 -4.80 -1.87
N GLY A 121 -10.90 -5.03 -2.56
CA GLY A 121 -10.80 -4.96 -4.02
C GLY A 121 -10.73 -3.56 -4.63
N MET A 122 -10.86 -2.49 -3.83
CA MET A 122 -10.65 -1.10 -4.29
C MET A 122 -9.16 -0.75 -4.22
N PRO A 123 -8.55 -0.20 -5.27
CA PRO A 123 -7.16 0.24 -5.23
C PRO A 123 -6.98 1.45 -4.29
N VAL A 124 -5.89 1.42 -3.53
CA VAL A 124 -5.42 2.58 -2.77
C VAL A 124 -4.46 3.42 -3.59
N ASN A 125 -3.55 2.77 -4.33
CA ASN A 125 -2.54 3.46 -5.15
C ASN A 125 -3.18 4.33 -6.24
N LEU A 126 -2.78 5.60 -6.26
CA LEU A 126 -3.13 6.56 -7.31
C LEU A 126 -1.97 6.63 -8.32
N ARG A 127 -2.23 6.34 -9.60
CA ARG A 127 -1.20 6.19 -10.66
C ARG A 127 -0.43 7.49 -10.86
N SER A 128 -0.92 8.40 -11.68
CA SER A 128 -0.42 9.78 -11.69
C SER A 128 -0.95 10.51 -10.48
N HIS A 129 -0.13 11.25 -9.76
CA HIS A 129 -0.58 11.98 -8.57
C HIS A 129 0.16 13.30 -8.38
N GLY A 130 -0.49 14.31 -7.79
CA GLY A 130 0.08 15.63 -7.56
C GLY A 130 1.34 15.64 -6.72
N HIS A 131 1.47 14.69 -5.79
CA HIS A 131 2.64 14.56 -4.92
C HIS A 131 3.66 13.54 -5.42
N GLY A 132 3.22 12.34 -5.81
CA GLY A 132 4.11 11.27 -6.28
C GLY A 132 3.32 10.12 -6.87
N GLN A 133 3.90 9.46 -7.87
CA GLN A 133 3.32 8.31 -8.53
C GLN A 133 3.05 7.17 -7.54
N GLY A 134 1.93 6.47 -7.74
CA GLY A 134 1.57 5.32 -6.91
C GLY A 134 1.07 5.65 -5.51
N TYR A 135 0.79 6.93 -5.23
CA TYR A 135 0.43 7.47 -3.92
C TYR A 135 -0.66 6.64 -3.21
N ALA A 136 -0.29 6.02 -2.09
CA ALA A 136 -1.14 5.13 -1.31
C ALA A 136 -1.36 5.68 0.11
N ASP A 137 -2.40 6.48 0.29
CA ASP A 137 -2.81 7.01 1.58
C ASP A 137 -3.77 6.04 2.29
N LEU A 138 -3.40 5.59 3.49
CA LEU A 138 -4.21 4.71 4.35
C LEU A 138 -4.95 5.44 5.47
N ASN A 139 -4.90 6.77 5.53
CA ASN A 139 -5.54 7.55 6.58
C ASN A 139 -7.07 7.36 6.65
N PHE A 140 -7.70 6.90 5.56
CA PHE A 140 -9.13 6.59 5.53
C PHE A 140 -9.52 5.26 6.20
N LEU A 141 -8.56 4.42 6.61
CA LEU A 141 -8.86 3.16 7.30
C LEU A 141 -9.12 3.37 8.80
N ILE A 142 -10.12 2.69 9.30
CA ILE A 142 -10.37 2.48 10.72
C ILE A 142 -9.81 1.09 11.07
N PRO A 143 -8.69 0.97 11.82
CA PRO A 143 -8.01 -0.31 12.05
C PRO A 143 -8.89 -1.41 12.61
N GLU A 144 -9.79 -1.06 13.53
CA GLU A 144 -10.73 -2.00 14.16
C GLU A 144 -11.74 -2.60 13.18
N MET A 145 -11.89 -1.98 12.00
CA MET A 145 -12.71 -2.52 10.92
C MET A 145 -11.95 -3.50 10.03
N VAL A 146 -10.63 -3.61 10.15
CA VAL A 146 -9.82 -4.54 9.37
C VAL A 146 -9.89 -5.94 10.01
N ARG A 147 -10.48 -6.88 9.27
CA ARG A 147 -10.57 -8.29 9.67
C ARG A 147 -9.28 -9.04 9.44
N GLN A 148 -8.61 -8.77 8.32
CA GLN A 148 -7.35 -9.42 7.95
C GLN A 148 -6.61 -8.62 6.87
N VAL A 149 -5.31 -8.86 6.78
CA VAL A 149 -4.43 -8.40 5.71
C VAL A 149 -3.86 -9.63 5.02
N ASP A 150 -4.20 -9.80 3.74
CA ASP A 150 -3.60 -10.81 2.87
C ASP A 150 -2.44 -10.14 2.13
N TYR A 151 -1.28 -10.79 2.09
CA TYR A 151 -0.12 -10.21 1.39
C TYR A 151 0.67 -11.26 0.61
N ASN A 152 1.30 -10.81 -0.44
CA ASN A 152 2.32 -11.53 -1.18
C ASN A 152 3.49 -10.61 -1.53
N LYS A 153 4.68 -11.18 -1.74
CA LYS A 153 5.87 -10.42 -2.13
C LYS A 153 6.39 -10.94 -3.47
N GLY A 154 6.81 -9.99 -4.32
CA GLY A 154 7.25 -10.29 -5.67
C GLY A 154 6.10 -10.44 -6.69
N PRO A 155 6.42 -10.44 -7.99
CA PRO A 155 5.43 -10.38 -9.07
C PRO A 155 4.93 -11.77 -9.50
N PHE A 156 4.49 -12.63 -8.56
CA PHE A 156 4.23 -14.04 -8.85
C PHE A 156 2.76 -14.39 -9.09
N HIS A 157 1.81 -13.49 -8.80
CA HIS A 157 0.37 -13.73 -8.88
C HIS A 157 -0.26 -13.05 -10.10
N ALA A 158 -0.97 -13.80 -10.94
CA ALA A 158 -1.51 -13.31 -12.22
C ALA A 158 -2.66 -12.31 -12.04
N GLU A 159 -3.39 -12.37 -10.95
CA GLU A 159 -4.48 -11.44 -10.59
C GLU A 159 -3.97 -10.06 -10.16
N VAL A 160 -2.70 -9.93 -9.79
CA VAL A 160 -2.09 -8.65 -9.41
C VAL A 160 -1.42 -8.03 -10.62
N GLY A 161 -1.80 -6.80 -10.96
CA GLY A 161 -1.33 -6.06 -12.13
C GLY A 161 -0.32 -4.98 -11.75
N ASP A 162 -0.76 -3.73 -11.86
CA ASP A 162 0.04 -2.53 -11.63
C ASP A 162 0.66 -2.47 -10.23
N PHE A 163 1.85 -1.87 -10.09
CA PHE A 163 2.59 -1.70 -8.84
C PHE A 163 2.93 -2.99 -8.09
N SER A 164 3.11 -4.12 -8.79
CA SER A 164 3.30 -5.43 -8.16
C SER A 164 4.73 -5.93 -8.07
N ALA A 165 5.75 -5.13 -8.40
CA ALA A 165 7.13 -5.60 -8.43
C ALA A 165 7.64 -6.05 -7.06
N ALA A 166 7.43 -5.26 -6.01
CA ALA A 166 7.78 -5.63 -4.63
C ALA A 166 6.76 -6.58 -4.00
N GLY A 167 5.47 -6.47 -4.39
CA GLY A 167 4.39 -7.30 -3.88
C GLY A 167 3.04 -6.62 -3.85
N ALA A 168 2.12 -7.18 -3.06
CA ALA A 168 0.78 -6.64 -2.89
C ALA A 168 0.23 -6.92 -1.48
N ALA A 169 -0.68 -6.06 -1.02
CA ALA A 169 -1.47 -6.23 0.19
C ALA A 169 -2.95 -5.95 -0.07
N GLU A 170 -3.81 -6.80 0.46
CA GLU A 170 -5.26 -6.67 0.42
C GLU A 170 -5.80 -6.57 1.85
N PHE A 171 -6.35 -5.42 2.22
CA PHE A 171 -7.07 -5.24 3.47
C PHE A 171 -8.51 -5.71 3.31
N ARG A 172 -8.91 -6.70 4.09
CA ARG A 172 -10.30 -7.15 4.15
C ARG A 172 -10.95 -6.64 5.42
N GLN A 173 -12.03 -5.92 5.27
CA GLN A 173 -12.78 -5.38 6.40
C GLN A 173 -13.86 -6.37 6.88
N PHE A 174 -14.33 -6.19 8.13
CA PHE A 174 -15.43 -6.99 8.66
C PHE A 174 -16.73 -6.74 7.89
N ASP A 175 -17.40 -7.80 7.52
CA ASP A 175 -18.78 -7.76 7.03
C ASP A 175 -19.77 -7.54 8.17
N MET A 176 -19.48 -8.12 9.33
CA MET A 176 -20.18 -7.94 10.57
C MET A 176 -19.16 -8.03 11.72
N LEU A 177 -19.21 -7.06 12.61
CA LEU A 177 -18.36 -7.04 13.79
C LEU A 177 -18.76 -8.17 14.75
N PRO A 178 -17.80 -8.77 15.47
CA PRO A 178 -18.10 -9.73 16.54
C PRO A 178 -18.93 -9.09 17.66
N GLU A 179 -18.64 -7.85 18.01
CA GLU A 179 -19.27 -7.05 19.06
C GLU A 179 -19.35 -5.59 18.65
N ASN A 180 -20.40 -4.89 19.11
CA ASN A 180 -20.47 -3.45 18.98
C ASN A 180 -19.58 -2.79 20.03
N PHE A 181 -18.98 -1.65 19.71
CA PHE A 181 -18.08 -1.00 20.67
C PHE A 181 -17.99 0.51 20.50
N VAL A 182 -17.59 1.15 21.60
CA VAL A 182 -17.09 2.53 21.64
C VAL A 182 -15.69 2.48 22.23
N ASN A 183 -14.72 3.07 21.53
CA ASN A 183 -13.35 3.23 22.01
C ASN A 183 -13.03 4.71 22.15
N VAL A 184 -12.45 5.10 23.28
CA VAL A 184 -11.89 6.43 23.52
C VAL A 184 -10.43 6.26 23.90
N ALA A 185 -9.54 6.99 23.23
CA ALA A 185 -8.13 7.03 23.55
C ALA A 185 -7.67 8.47 23.72
N LEU A 186 -6.82 8.70 24.74
CA LEU A 186 -6.20 9.99 25.06
C LEU A 186 -4.70 9.78 25.23
N GLY A 187 -3.91 10.79 24.93
CA GLY A 187 -2.46 10.69 25.04
C GLY A 187 -1.78 12.05 25.17
N GLU A 188 -0.46 12.00 25.16
CA GLU A 188 0.38 13.20 25.09
C GLU A 188 0.12 13.98 23.80
N ASN A 189 0.66 15.17 23.67
CA ASN A 189 0.52 16.05 22.51
C ASN A 189 -0.95 16.31 22.11
N ARG A 190 -1.85 16.36 23.10
CA ARG A 190 -3.30 16.51 22.91
C ARG A 190 -3.93 15.41 22.04
N PHE A 191 -3.27 14.27 21.93
CA PHE A 191 -3.86 13.14 21.22
C PHE A 191 -5.22 12.76 21.81
N ALA A 192 -6.25 12.72 20.97
CA ALA A 192 -7.59 12.30 21.33
C ALA A 192 -8.22 11.52 20.18
N ARG A 193 -8.77 10.36 20.46
CA ARG A 193 -9.42 9.51 19.45
C ARG A 193 -10.73 8.95 19.98
N LEU A 194 -11.77 8.99 19.14
CA LEU A 194 -13.07 8.35 19.38
C LEU A 194 -13.35 7.41 18.20
N VAL A 195 -13.73 6.16 18.50
CA VAL A 195 -14.29 5.22 17.52
C VAL A 195 -15.61 4.70 18.03
N VAL A 196 -16.62 4.73 17.19
CA VAL A 196 -17.91 4.09 17.43
C VAL A 196 -18.19 3.14 16.28
N ALA A 197 -18.38 1.86 16.57
CA ALA A 197 -18.66 0.87 15.54
C ALA A 197 -19.67 -0.16 16.02
N GLY A 198 -20.51 -0.61 15.09
CA GLY A 198 -21.53 -1.60 15.41
C GLY A 198 -22.09 -2.29 14.17
N SER A 199 -22.67 -3.45 14.41
CA SER A 199 -23.35 -4.26 13.39
C SER A 199 -24.71 -4.69 13.87
N GLN A 200 -25.67 -4.70 12.96
CA GLN A 200 -27.01 -5.23 13.20
C GLN A 200 -27.37 -6.23 12.10
N ARG A 201 -27.88 -7.38 12.51
CA ARG A 201 -28.40 -8.42 11.60
C ARG A 201 -29.92 -8.47 11.64
N GLY A 202 -30.55 -8.62 10.48
CA GLY A 202 -31.99 -8.82 10.36
C GLY A 202 -32.36 -9.27 8.95
N ASN A 203 -33.32 -10.20 8.84
CA ASN A 203 -33.92 -10.65 7.55
C ASN A 203 -32.88 -11.12 6.51
N GLY A 204 -31.85 -11.90 6.92
CA GLY A 204 -30.80 -12.39 6.01
C GLY A 204 -29.78 -11.35 5.56
N MET A 205 -29.84 -10.14 6.13
CA MET A 205 -28.92 -9.04 5.84
C MET A 205 -28.20 -8.59 7.11
N ALA A 206 -27.00 -8.04 6.95
CA ALA A 206 -26.30 -7.33 8.02
C ALA A 206 -25.96 -5.91 7.59
N THR A 207 -26.03 -4.98 8.52
CA THR A 207 -25.55 -3.60 8.34
C THR A 207 -24.48 -3.33 9.37
N THR A 208 -23.33 -2.87 8.92
CA THR A 208 -22.20 -2.50 9.78
C THR A 208 -21.89 -1.03 9.54
N GLY A 209 -21.70 -0.28 10.62
CA GLY A 209 -21.34 1.13 10.58
C GLY A 209 -20.16 1.41 11.51
N ALA A 210 -19.31 2.34 11.12
CA ALA A 210 -18.23 2.84 11.95
C ALA A 210 -17.99 4.33 11.69
N PHE A 211 -17.62 5.05 12.75
CA PHE A 211 -17.18 6.43 12.73
C PHE A 211 -15.93 6.57 13.57
N GLU A 212 -14.96 7.34 13.09
CA GLU A 212 -13.76 7.70 13.81
C GLU A 212 -13.53 9.21 13.75
N PHE A 213 -13.13 9.77 14.88
CA PHE A 213 -12.51 11.10 14.99
C PHE A 213 -11.15 10.94 15.65
N THR A 214 -10.13 11.63 15.13
CA THR A 214 -8.80 11.72 15.75
C THR A 214 -8.32 13.16 15.71
N HIS A 215 -7.74 13.64 16.82
CA HIS A 215 -6.97 14.86 16.91
C HIS A 215 -5.58 14.54 17.46
N ASP A 216 -4.52 15.19 16.91
CA ASP A 216 -3.13 15.04 17.37
C ASP A 216 -2.35 16.32 17.05
N ASP A 217 -1.61 16.86 18.03
CA ASP A 217 -0.73 18.01 17.82
C ASP A 217 0.71 17.59 17.49
N GLY A 218 1.06 16.30 17.70
CA GLY A 218 2.43 15.81 17.59
C GLY A 218 3.41 16.46 18.59
N PRO A 219 4.67 16.00 18.63
CA PRO A 219 5.69 16.55 19.53
C PRO A 219 6.32 17.86 19.02
N TRP A 220 5.82 18.41 17.92
CA TRP A 220 6.41 19.52 17.19
C TRP A 220 6.25 20.85 17.91
N ARG A 221 7.20 21.76 17.73
CA ARG A 221 7.10 23.16 18.21
C ARG A 221 5.94 23.89 17.54
N LEU A 222 5.75 23.66 16.26
CA LEU A 222 4.53 24.02 15.55
C LEU A 222 3.54 22.87 15.70
N ARG A 223 2.48 23.07 16.45
CA ARG A 223 1.42 22.06 16.63
C ARG A 223 0.85 21.66 15.29
N GLU A 224 0.76 20.37 15.06
CA GLU A 224 0.27 19.81 13.79
C GLU A 224 -1.22 20.07 13.57
N ASP A 225 -2.00 20.19 14.67
CA ASP A 225 -3.46 20.37 14.64
C ASP A 225 -4.11 19.39 13.67
N PHE A 226 -3.61 18.16 13.68
CA PHE A 226 -4.10 17.09 12.80
C PHE A 226 -5.49 16.66 13.23
N ASN A 227 -6.46 16.88 12.37
CA ASN A 227 -7.84 16.46 12.57
C ASN A 227 -8.25 15.48 11.48
N ARG A 228 -8.73 14.30 11.88
CA ARG A 228 -9.15 13.23 10.96
C ARG A 228 -10.55 12.73 11.29
N TYR A 229 -11.36 12.60 10.25
CA TYR A 229 -12.71 12.06 10.30
C TYR A 229 -12.83 10.91 9.32
N ASN A 230 -13.28 9.75 9.79
CA ASN A 230 -13.55 8.56 8.99
C ASN A 230 -14.97 8.06 9.23
N GLY A 231 -15.64 7.67 8.17
CA GLY A 231 -16.95 7.03 8.23
C GLY A 231 -17.02 5.83 7.30
N LEU A 232 -17.70 4.77 7.75
CA LEU A 232 -17.96 3.58 6.95
C LEU A 232 -19.40 3.12 7.20
N VAL A 233 -20.09 2.77 6.13
CA VAL A 233 -21.37 2.02 6.19
C VAL A 233 -21.29 0.88 5.19
N ARG A 234 -21.63 -0.32 5.65
CA ARG A 234 -21.61 -1.55 4.85
C ARG A 234 -22.92 -2.28 4.99
N ARG A 235 -23.47 -2.74 3.88
CA ARG A 235 -24.61 -3.63 3.83
C ARG A 235 -24.22 -4.94 3.17
N THR A 236 -24.47 -6.06 3.84
CA THR A 236 -24.21 -7.40 3.29
C THR A 236 -25.50 -8.21 3.28
N TRP A 237 -25.62 -9.07 2.29
CA TRP A 237 -26.69 -10.06 2.22
C TRP A 237 -26.17 -11.32 1.56
N SER A 238 -26.57 -12.47 2.11
CA SER A 238 -26.07 -13.78 1.73
C SER A 238 -27.22 -14.74 1.50
N SER A 239 -27.06 -15.60 0.50
CA SER A 239 -27.90 -16.74 0.21
C SER A 239 -27.03 -17.97 -0.01
N ALA A 240 -27.66 -19.14 -0.21
CA ALA A 240 -26.92 -20.35 -0.56
C ALA A 240 -26.17 -20.21 -1.90
N ALA A 241 -26.68 -19.41 -2.83
CA ALA A 241 -26.15 -19.26 -4.18
C ALA A 241 -25.24 -18.02 -4.37
N ALA A 242 -25.36 -17.00 -3.50
CA ALA A 242 -24.63 -15.76 -3.72
C ALA A 242 -24.46 -14.95 -2.42
N ASP A 243 -23.34 -14.24 -2.35
CA ASP A 243 -23.05 -13.22 -1.33
C ASP A 243 -22.87 -11.86 -2.02
N PHE A 244 -23.41 -10.82 -1.40
CA PHE A 244 -23.29 -9.46 -1.90
C PHE A 244 -22.89 -8.50 -0.77
N ARG A 245 -22.18 -7.46 -1.15
CA ARG A 245 -21.70 -6.41 -0.25
C ARG A 245 -21.74 -5.06 -0.96
N LEU A 246 -22.34 -4.07 -0.31
CA LEU A 246 -22.29 -2.67 -0.70
C LEU A 246 -21.61 -1.89 0.42
N THR A 247 -20.56 -1.14 0.12
CA THR A 247 -19.81 -0.35 1.09
C THR A 247 -19.71 1.08 0.63
N ALA A 248 -19.94 2.02 1.54
CA ALA A 248 -19.65 3.44 1.37
C ALA A 248 -18.68 3.88 2.45
N MET A 249 -17.66 4.64 2.08
CA MET A 249 -16.64 5.18 2.98
C MET A 249 -16.41 6.65 2.68
N ALA A 250 -16.11 7.43 3.74
CA ALA A 250 -15.73 8.83 3.62
C ALA A 250 -14.59 9.14 4.61
N TYR A 251 -13.66 9.97 4.17
CA TYR A 251 -12.49 10.44 4.92
C TYR A 251 -12.25 11.91 4.65
N ARG A 252 -11.86 12.64 5.70
CA ARG A 252 -11.28 13.97 5.60
C ARG A 252 -10.19 14.12 6.65
N GLY A 253 -9.03 14.65 6.24
CA GLY A 253 -7.92 15.04 7.11
C GLY A 253 -7.50 16.47 6.84
N THR A 254 -7.15 17.22 7.89
CA THR A 254 -6.55 18.56 7.84
C THR A 254 -5.39 18.63 8.82
N TRP A 255 -4.27 19.25 8.43
CA TRP A 255 -3.07 19.32 9.28
C TRP A 255 -2.21 20.53 8.93
N ARG A 256 -1.39 20.95 9.89
CA ARG A 256 -0.15 21.68 9.65
C ARG A 256 1.00 20.69 9.55
N SER A 257 2.10 21.08 8.91
CA SER A 257 3.21 20.17 8.69
C SER A 257 4.51 20.75 9.22
N THR A 258 5.33 19.85 9.76
CA THR A 258 6.76 20.07 9.87
C THR A 258 7.42 19.14 8.87
N ASP A 259 7.95 19.71 7.80
CA ASP A 259 8.75 18.96 6.85
C ASP A 259 10.13 18.63 7.43
N GLN A 260 10.98 17.89 6.71
CA GLN A 260 12.34 17.57 7.15
C GLN A 260 13.14 18.86 7.41
N ILE A 261 14.06 18.82 8.35
CA ILE A 261 14.88 19.96 8.78
C ILE A 261 16.37 19.71 8.57
N PRO A 262 17.19 20.75 8.29
CA PRO A 262 18.60 20.57 8.03
C PRO A 262 19.39 20.30 9.31
N LEU A 263 20.25 19.26 9.28
CA LEU A 263 21.04 18.83 10.42
C LEU A 263 21.96 19.94 10.95
N ARG A 264 22.56 20.72 10.05
CA ARG A 264 23.44 21.87 10.43
C ARG A 264 22.78 22.89 11.33
N ALA A 265 21.48 23.15 11.14
CA ALA A 265 20.75 24.11 11.97
C ALA A 265 20.50 23.55 13.36
N VAL A 266 20.23 22.25 13.48
CA VAL A 266 20.04 21.57 14.76
C VAL A 266 21.37 21.48 15.53
N GLU A 267 22.46 21.12 14.87
CA GLU A 267 23.80 21.04 15.47
C GLU A 267 24.32 22.41 15.90
N ALA A 268 24.02 23.47 15.15
CA ALA A 268 24.33 24.84 15.53
C ALA A 268 23.45 25.40 16.66
N GLY A 269 22.40 24.69 17.05
CA GLY A 269 21.43 25.13 18.07
C GLY A 269 20.54 26.30 17.61
N THR A 270 20.50 26.59 16.32
CA THR A 270 19.63 27.63 15.73
C THR A 270 18.22 27.14 15.45
N LEU A 271 18.02 25.82 15.38
CA LEU A 271 16.74 25.18 15.23
C LEU A 271 16.60 24.04 16.26
N ASP A 272 15.44 23.97 16.90
CA ASP A 272 15.10 22.82 17.75
C ASP A 272 14.92 21.56 16.90
N ARG A 273 15.26 20.39 17.44
CA ARG A 273 15.07 19.09 16.76
C ARG A 273 13.63 18.86 16.30
N PHE A 274 12.65 19.33 17.03
CA PHE A 274 11.22 19.28 16.71
C PHE A 274 10.71 20.62 16.16
N GLY A 275 11.63 21.48 15.69
CA GLY A 275 11.32 22.76 15.07
C GLY A 275 10.86 22.62 13.63
N ASN A 276 10.57 23.75 13.02
CA ASN A 276 10.22 23.88 11.63
C ASN A 276 10.87 25.12 11.03
N VAL A 277 11.14 25.12 9.73
CA VAL A 277 11.64 26.30 9.02
C VAL A 277 10.49 27.12 8.46
N ASP A 278 9.55 26.48 7.76
CA ASP A 278 8.34 27.14 7.26
C ASP A 278 7.14 26.77 8.14
N SER A 279 6.54 27.76 8.79
CA SER A 279 5.41 27.56 9.70
C SER A 279 4.06 27.47 8.98
N SER A 280 4.06 27.62 7.67
CA SER A 280 2.85 27.63 6.86
C SER A 280 2.63 26.34 6.04
N ASP A 281 3.52 25.35 6.18
CA ASP A 281 3.33 24.04 5.56
C ASP A 281 2.15 23.28 6.17
N GLY A 282 1.58 22.37 5.38
CA GLY A 282 0.40 21.59 5.78
C GLY A 282 -0.54 21.29 4.64
N GLY A 283 -1.74 20.83 4.96
CA GLY A 283 -2.69 20.52 3.90
C GLY A 283 -4.03 19.97 4.35
N GLU A 284 -4.79 19.55 3.37
CA GLU A 284 -6.02 18.80 3.53
C GLU A 284 -6.12 17.69 2.48
N SER A 285 -6.70 16.56 2.86
CA SER A 285 -7.03 15.48 1.94
C SER A 285 -8.42 14.93 2.23
N GLU A 286 -9.11 14.50 1.17
CA GLU A 286 -10.45 13.95 1.23
C GLU A 286 -10.55 12.73 0.32
N ARG A 287 -11.29 11.71 0.79
CA ARG A 287 -11.64 10.53 -0.01
C ARG A 287 -13.08 10.12 0.28
N ALA A 288 -13.87 9.92 -0.76
CA ALA A 288 -15.19 9.29 -0.67
C ALA A 288 -15.23 8.12 -1.65
N SER A 289 -15.79 7.00 -1.25
CA SER A 289 -15.85 5.82 -2.11
C SER A 289 -17.14 5.03 -1.91
N VAL A 290 -17.59 4.39 -2.98
CA VAL A 290 -18.64 3.37 -2.97
C VAL A 290 -18.13 2.15 -3.71
N SER A 291 -18.32 0.97 -3.14
CA SER A 291 -18.01 -0.30 -3.80
C SER A 291 -19.15 -1.30 -3.68
N PHE A 292 -19.26 -2.15 -4.69
CA PHE A 292 -20.15 -3.29 -4.72
C PHE A 292 -19.35 -4.55 -5.01
N ASP A 293 -19.59 -5.61 -4.22
CA ASP A 293 -19.02 -6.92 -4.41
C ASP A 293 -20.13 -7.95 -4.55
N GLY A 294 -19.97 -8.86 -5.48
CA GLY A 294 -20.86 -10.01 -5.67
C GLY A 294 -20.06 -11.29 -5.86
N THR A 295 -20.44 -12.35 -5.15
CA THR A 295 -19.87 -13.69 -5.32
C THR A 295 -21.01 -14.67 -5.58
N TRP A 296 -21.03 -15.30 -6.74
CA TRP A 296 -21.96 -16.36 -7.11
C TRP A 296 -21.26 -17.70 -6.99
N LYS A 297 -21.91 -18.62 -6.26
CA LYS A 297 -21.38 -19.94 -5.89
C LYS A 297 -22.11 -21.02 -6.69
N GLY A 298 -21.43 -21.67 -7.61
CA GLY A 298 -21.87 -22.89 -8.27
C GLY A 298 -21.26 -24.14 -7.64
N ALA A 299 -21.69 -25.33 -8.06
CA ALA A 299 -21.16 -26.58 -7.55
C ALA A 299 -19.67 -26.80 -7.85
N THR A 300 -19.20 -26.33 -9.00
CA THR A 300 -17.82 -26.50 -9.49
C THR A 300 -17.22 -25.19 -10.00
N ALA A 301 -17.90 -24.08 -9.79
CA ALA A 301 -17.43 -22.78 -10.29
C ALA A 301 -17.86 -21.65 -9.35
N THR A 302 -17.04 -20.60 -9.30
CA THR A 302 -17.33 -19.37 -8.55
C THR A 302 -17.10 -18.18 -9.46
N THR A 303 -18.07 -17.24 -9.49
CA THR A 303 -17.92 -15.96 -10.18
C THR A 303 -17.82 -14.86 -9.13
N GLN A 304 -16.85 -13.96 -9.29
CA GLN A 304 -16.69 -12.81 -8.44
C GLN A 304 -16.74 -11.52 -9.26
N LEU A 305 -17.46 -10.53 -8.78
CA LEU A 305 -17.53 -9.18 -9.33
C LEU A 305 -17.20 -8.19 -8.24
N ASN A 306 -16.33 -7.25 -8.55
CA ASN A 306 -16.11 -6.04 -7.77
C ASN A 306 -16.33 -4.84 -8.69
N ALA A 307 -16.98 -3.79 -8.19
CA ALA A 307 -17.12 -2.50 -8.89
C ALA A 307 -17.00 -1.37 -7.87
N TYR A 308 -16.34 -0.28 -8.26
CA TYR A 308 -16.12 0.84 -7.34
C TYR A 308 -16.11 2.20 -8.06
N ALA A 309 -16.41 3.23 -7.28
CA ALA A 309 -16.18 4.64 -7.63
C ALA A 309 -15.52 5.33 -6.43
N ILE A 310 -14.50 6.13 -6.69
CA ILE A 310 -13.74 6.85 -5.68
C ILE A 310 -13.57 8.30 -6.11
N HIS A 311 -13.90 9.24 -5.24
CA HIS A 311 -13.54 10.65 -5.36
C HIS A 311 -12.42 10.95 -4.39
N TYR A 312 -11.38 11.67 -4.86
CA TYR A 312 -10.21 12.02 -4.06
C TYR A 312 -9.81 13.47 -4.32
N ARG A 313 -9.31 14.13 -3.27
CA ARG A 313 -8.76 15.47 -3.32
C ARG A 313 -7.59 15.61 -2.37
N LEU A 314 -6.53 16.31 -2.83
CA LEU A 314 -5.39 16.74 -2.02
C LEU A 314 -5.13 18.23 -2.31
N ASN A 315 -4.81 18.97 -1.26
CA ASN A 315 -4.24 20.32 -1.32
C ASN A 315 -3.11 20.37 -0.28
N LEU A 316 -1.87 20.36 -0.75
CA LEU A 316 -0.67 20.22 0.08
C LEU A 316 0.28 21.39 -0.16
N PHE A 317 0.80 21.96 0.93
CA PHE A 317 1.86 22.96 0.94
C PHE A 317 3.09 22.37 1.64
N SER A 318 4.25 22.43 1.00
CA SER A 318 5.54 21.95 1.50
C SER A 318 6.66 22.88 1.09
N ASN A 319 7.74 22.89 1.89
CA ASN A 319 8.93 23.69 1.61
C ASN A 319 10.19 22.92 2.06
N PHE A 320 10.98 22.41 1.10
CA PHE A 320 12.14 21.56 1.40
C PHE A 320 13.47 22.31 1.28
N THR A 321 13.57 23.26 0.36
CA THR A 321 14.80 24.03 0.07
C THR A 321 14.83 25.39 0.76
N TYR A 322 13.73 25.79 1.36
CA TYR A 322 13.43 26.96 2.20
C TYR A 322 13.55 28.28 1.46
N PHE A 323 14.76 28.78 1.18
CA PHE A 323 15.06 30.07 0.53
C PHE A 323 16.16 29.95 -0.53
N LEU A 324 16.34 28.76 -1.12
CA LEU A 324 17.39 28.47 -2.09
C LEU A 324 17.13 29.21 -3.41
N ASP A 325 15.91 29.05 -3.96
CA ASP A 325 15.51 29.62 -5.24
C ASP A 325 14.91 31.02 -5.05
N ASP A 326 14.06 31.21 -4.03
CA ASP A 326 13.44 32.48 -3.72
C ASP A 326 13.86 32.99 -2.34
N PRO A 327 14.87 33.90 -2.27
CA PRO A 327 15.37 34.39 -0.99
C PRO A 327 14.42 35.35 -0.26
N VAL A 328 13.30 35.75 -0.88
CA VAL A 328 12.34 36.74 -0.34
C VAL A 328 11.07 36.08 0.16
N ASP A 329 10.40 35.34 -0.73
CA ASP A 329 9.11 34.71 -0.43
C ASP A 329 9.28 33.27 0.06
N GLY A 330 10.44 32.64 -0.17
CA GLY A 330 10.74 31.23 0.14
C GLY A 330 10.27 30.28 -0.98
N ASP A 331 10.70 29.04 -0.87
CA ASP A 331 10.52 28.02 -1.89
C ASP A 331 9.26 27.17 -1.68
N GLN A 332 8.30 27.67 -0.88
CA GLN A 332 7.07 26.91 -0.65
C GLN A 332 6.35 26.64 -1.96
N PHE A 333 5.93 25.39 -2.13
CA PHE A 333 5.09 24.98 -3.26
C PHE A 333 3.76 24.41 -2.79
N ASN A 334 2.76 24.47 -3.68
CA ASN A 334 1.45 23.91 -3.49
C ASN A 334 1.19 22.81 -4.50
N GLN A 335 0.92 21.61 -4.03
CA GLN A 335 0.52 20.46 -4.85
C GLN A 335 -0.96 20.22 -4.72
N ARG A 336 -1.62 20.02 -5.86
CA ARG A 336 -3.06 19.78 -5.93
C ARG A 336 -3.39 18.56 -6.74
N ASP A 337 -4.36 17.81 -6.24
CA ASP A 337 -4.94 16.66 -6.92
C ASP A 337 -6.45 16.66 -6.72
N ARG A 338 -7.19 16.51 -7.80
CA ARG A 338 -8.65 16.37 -7.76
C ARG A 338 -9.09 15.40 -8.83
N ARG A 339 -9.62 14.26 -8.40
CA ARG A 339 -10.00 13.18 -9.31
C ARG A 339 -11.24 12.44 -8.92
N THR A 340 -11.80 11.77 -9.91
CA THR A 340 -12.74 10.67 -9.75
C THR A 340 -12.20 9.47 -10.50
N LEU A 341 -12.12 8.33 -9.84
CA LEU A 341 -11.74 7.08 -10.48
C LEU A 341 -12.87 6.05 -10.35
N VAL A 342 -13.06 5.29 -11.39
CA VAL A 342 -14.03 4.21 -11.44
C VAL A 342 -13.36 2.94 -11.95
N GLY A 343 -13.82 1.79 -11.50
CA GLY A 343 -13.27 0.54 -11.98
C GLY A 343 -13.99 -0.67 -11.45
N GLY A 344 -13.43 -1.82 -11.75
CA GLY A 344 -13.95 -3.08 -11.26
C GLY A 344 -13.18 -4.26 -11.80
N ALA A 345 -13.50 -5.43 -11.25
CA ALA A 345 -12.93 -6.72 -11.61
C ALA A 345 -14.03 -7.75 -11.74
N LEU A 346 -13.90 -8.63 -12.72
CA LEU A 346 -14.72 -9.83 -12.88
C LEU A 346 -13.81 -11.01 -13.00
N SER A 347 -14.05 -12.06 -12.22
CA SER A 347 -13.33 -13.33 -12.36
C SER A 347 -14.28 -14.52 -12.30
N HIS A 348 -13.89 -15.58 -12.97
CA HIS A 348 -14.60 -16.84 -12.95
C HIS A 348 -13.60 -17.98 -12.76
N THR A 349 -13.81 -18.79 -11.72
CA THR A 349 -12.96 -19.91 -11.34
C THR A 349 -13.74 -21.21 -11.53
N TRP A 350 -13.15 -22.15 -12.25
CA TRP A 350 -13.62 -23.52 -12.40
C TRP A 350 -12.74 -24.45 -11.57
N SER A 351 -13.36 -25.33 -10.80
CA SER A 351 -12.68 -26.39 -10.06
C SER A 351 -12.99 -27.74 -10.72
N ALA A 352 -11.98 -28.55 -10.97
CA ALA A 352 -12.09 -29.86 -11.57
C ALA A 352 -11.26 -30.89 -10.80
N LEU A 353 -11.83 -32.09 -10.61
CA LEU A 353 -11.09 -33.24 -10.13
C LEU A 353 -10.30 -33.88 -11.29
N ARG A 354 -9.07 -34.30 -11.03
CA ARG A 354 -8.23 -35.00 -11.98
C ARG A 354 -8.20 -36.51 -11.70
N PRO A 355 -8.00 -37.33 -12.72
CA PRO A 355 -7.68 -38.74 -12.51
C PRO A 355 -6.48 -38.91 -11.60
N GLY A 356 -6.55 -39.82 -10.63
CA GLY A 356 -5.48 -40.02 -9.63
C GLY A 356 -5.61 -39.20 -8.35
N GLY A 357 -6.75 -38.52 -8.13
CA GLY A 357 -7.03 -37.77 -6.90
C GLY A 357 -6.45 -36.35 -6.85
N GLY A 358 -5.98 -35.83 -7.98
CA GLY A 358 -5.55 -34.44 -8.12
C GLY A 358 -6.74 -33.48 -8.27
N ALA A 359 -6.51 -32.18 -7.96
CA ALA A 359 -7.47 -31.10 -8.18
C ALA A 359 -6.83 -29.99 -9.01
N SER A 360 -7.61 -29.35 -9.86
CA SER A 360 -7.17 -28.23 -10.67
C SER A 360 -8.20 -27.12 -10.62
N GLU A 361 -7.74 -25.89 -10.39
CA GLU A 361 -8.55 -24.70 -10.45
C GLU A 361 -8.03 -23.78 -11.55
N THR A 362 -8.93 -23.33 -12.41
CA THR A 362 -8.59 -22.39 -13.47
C THR A 362 -9.42 -21.13 -13.29
N THR A 363 -8.76 -20.01 -13.16
CA THR A 363 -9.37 -18.69 -13.03
C THR A 363 -9.08 -17.87 -14.27
N VAL A 364 -10.12 -17.27 -14.84
CA VAL A 364 -10.01 -16.22 -15.87
C VAL A 364 -10.60 -14.95 -15.29
N GLY A 365 -9.94 -13.82 -15.47
CA GLY A 365 -10.43 -12.56 -14.95
C GLY A 365 -10.09 -11.37 -15.84
N ALA A 366 -10.88 -10.32 -15.67
CA ALA A 366 -10.67 -9.03 -16.29
C ALA A 366 -10.80 -7.92 -15.25
N GLN A 367 -9.98 -6.87 -15.38
CA GLN A 367 -9.97 -5.71 -14.51
C GLN A 367 -9.97 -4.45 -15.37
N VAL A 368 -10.80 -3.49 -15.00
CA VAL A 368 -10.86 -2.20 -15.67
C VAL A 368 -10.69 -1.08 -14.67
N ARG A 369 -9.99 -0.02 -15.05
CA ARG A 369 -9.88 1.19 -14.24
C ARG A 369 -9.79 2.40 -15.16
N ALA A 370 -10.49 3.48 -14.78
CA ALA A 370 -10.39 4.79 -15.42
C ALA A 370 -10.28 5.86 -14.34
N ASP A 371 -9.23 6.68 -14.42
CA ASP A 371 -8.97 7.84 -13.59
C ASP A 371 -9.25 9.11 -14.42
N PHE A 372 -10.17 9.93 -13.95
CA PHE A 372 -10.50 11.25 -14.51
C PHE A 372 -9.96 12.29 -13.55
N ILE A 373 -8.81 12.85 -13.88
CA ILE A 373 -8.07 13.77 -13.03
C ILE A 373 -8.28 15.17 -13.61
N GLY A 374 -9.12 15.95 -12.95
CA GLY A 374 -9.47 17.30 -13.40
C GLY A 374 -8.47 18.38 -12.97
N GLU A 375 -7.53 18.06 -12.09
CA GLU A 375 -6.47 18.96 -11.62
C GLU A 375 -5.29 18.15 -11.07
N LEU A 376 -4.14 18.27 -11.73
CA LEU A 376 -2.82 17.90 -11.21
C LEU A 376 -1.95 19.15 -11.24
N GLY A 377 -1.95 19.88 -10.14
CA GLY A 377 -1.32 21.21 -10.06
C GLY A 377 -0.04 21.20 -9.24
N LEU A 378 0.97 21.95 -9.73
CA LEU A 378 2.13 22.38 -8.96
C LEU A 378 2.23 23.91 -9.11
N HIS A 379 2.28 24.59 -7.97
CA HIS A 379 2.29 26.06 -7.93
C HIS A 379 3.36 26.54 -6.96
N ARG A 380 4.02 27.63 -7.26
CA ARG A 380 4.79 28.38 -6.27
C ARG A 380 3.83 29.06 -5.31
N SER A 381 4.14 29.04 -4.04
CA SER A 381 3.34 29.67 -2.99
C SER A 381 4.22 30.29 -1.91
N ALA A 382 3.67 31.20 -1.16
CA ALA A 382 4.24 31.71 0.08
C ALA A 382 3.12 31.85 1.09
N ARG A 383 3.32 31.33 2.31
CA ARG A 383 2.33 31.37 3.40
C ARG A 383 0.94 30.88 2.95
N GLN A 384 0.93 29.79 2.17
CA GLN A 384 -0.25 29.18 1.55
C GLN A 384 -0.98 30.08 0.52
N VAL A 385 -0.38 31.18 0.10
CA VAL A 385 -0.89 32.02 -1.00
C VAL A 385 -0.15 31.64 -2.27
N ARG A 386 -0.91 31.24 -3.30
CA ARG A 386 -0.35 30.90 -4.60
C ARG A 386 0.21 32.15 -5.29
N LEU A 387 1.47 32.08 -5.74
CA LEU A 387 2.18 33.14 -6.45
C LEU A 387 2.16 32.91 -7.96
N ALA A 388 2.48 31.68 -8.39
CA ALA A 388 2.59 31.31 -9.79
C ALA A 388 2.23 29.85 -10.01
N THR A 389 1.86 29.49 -11.22
CA THR A 389 1.67 28.10 -11.64
C THR A 389 2.95 27.63 -12.32
N VAL A 390 3.52 26.52 -11.85
CA VAL A 390 4.64 25.82 -12.50
C VAL A 390 4.06 24.90 -13.57
N ARG A 391 3.03 24.11 -13.24
CA ARG A 391 2.27 23.30 -14.18
C ARG A 391 0.86 23.04 -13.64
N ASN A 392 -0.07 22.84 -14.56
CA ASN A 392 -1.41 22.40 -14.22
C ASN A 392 -1.98 21.54 -15.35
N ASP A 393 -2.22 20.26 -15.05
CA ASP A 393 -2.62 19.28 -16.04
C ASP A 393 -3.99 18.68 -15.73
N GLU A 394 -4.76 18.41 -16.80
CA GLU A 394 -5.88 17.47 -16.77
C GLU A 394 -5.41 16.14 -17.36
N VAL A 395 -5.74 15.03 -16.69
CA VAL A 395 -5.27 13.71 -17.11
C VAL A 395 -6.43 12.72 -17.13
N ASP A 396 -6.58 12.01 -18.26
CA ASP A 396 -7.44 10.82 -18.39
C ASP A 396 -6.53 9.59 -18.53
N GLU A 397 -6.62 8.65 -17.59
CA GLU A 397 -5.94 7.36 -17.62
C GLU A 397 -6.95 6.23 -17.67
N GLY A 398 -6.72 5.26 -18.52
CA GLY A 398 -7.57 4.07 -18.60
C GLY A 398 -6.75 2.80 -18.74
N SER A 399 -7.18 1.71 -18.11
CA SER A 399 -6.55 0.40 -18.28
C SER A 399 -7.55 -0.74 -18.37
N LEU A 400 -7.14 -1.78 -19.08
CA LEU A 400 -7.78 -3.07 -19.12
C LEU A 400 -6.71 -4.14 -18.89
N GLY A 401 -6.88 -4.94 -17.83
CA GLY A 401 -6.07 -6.13 -17.58
C GLY A 401 -6.91 -7.38 -17.78
N VAL A 402 -6.35 -8.38 -18.43
CA VAL A 402 -6.97 -9.72 -18.60
C VAL A 402 -5.96 -10.77 -18.18
N PHE A 403 -6.39 -11.71 -17.35
CA PHE A 403 -5.49 -12.76 -16.87
C PHE A 403 -6.14 -14.14 -16.90
N VAL A 404 -5.29 -15.15 -16.99
CA VAL A 404 -5.60 -16.53 -16.75
C VAL A 404 -4.62 -17.12 -15.76
N LYS A 405 -5.12 -17.91 -14.80
CA LYS A 405 -4.33 -18.63 -13.81
C LYS A 405 -4.84 -20.05 -13.68
N ASN A 406 -3.93 -21.00 -13.61
CA ASN A 406 -4.24 -22.39 -13.28
C ASN A 406 -3.41 -22.83 -12.09
N GLU A 407 -4.07 -23.31 -11.05
CA GLU A 407 -3.49 -23.95 -9.88
C GLU A 407 -3.81 -25.44 -9.95
N THR A 408 -2.81 -26.28 -9.92
CA THR A 408 -2.99 -27.74 -10.02
C THR A 408 -2.25 -28.45 -8.89
N ARG A 409 -3.00 -29.22 -8.12
CA ARG A 409 -2.45 -30.25 -7.23
C ARG A 409 -2.36 -31.55 -8.04
N TRP A 410 -1.15 -31.94 -8.40
CA TRP A 410 -0.89 -33.13 -9.20
C TRP A 410 -1.02 -34.41 -8.36
N ASN A 411 -0.51 -34.36 -7.14
CA ASN A 411 -0.53 -35.44 -6.16
C ASN A 411 -0.33 -34.88 -4.74
N ALA A 412 -0.06 -35.75 -3.78
CA ALA A 412 0.09 -35.34 -2.37
C ALA A 412 1.32 -34.44 -2.10
N TRP A 413 2.31 -34.41 -3.00
CA TRP A 413 3.58 -33.71 -2.78
C TRP A 413 3.96 -32.72 -3.90
N LEU A 414 3.12 -32.55 -4.94
CA LEU A 414 3.41 -31.64 -6.04
C LEU A 414 2.21 -30.77 -6.37
N ARG A 415 2.42 -29.46 -6.29
CA ARG A 415 1.49 -28.43 -6.76
C ARG A 415 2.20 -27.51 -7.75
N SER A 416 1.47 -26.96 -8.69
CA SER A 416 1.97 -25.94 -9.61
C SER A 416 0.95 -24.80 -9.77
N GLU A 417 1.45 -23.61 -9.98
CA GLU A 417 0.71 -22.46 -10.46
C GLU A 417 1.32 -21.99 -11.77
N ALA A 418 0.49 -21.69 -12.77
CA ALA A 418 0.91 -21.07 -14.01
C ALA A 418 -0.13 -20.05 -14.42
N GLY A 419 0.32 -18.90 -14.87
CA GLY A 419 -0.57 -17.83 -15.29
C GLY A 419 0.08 -16.87 -16.26
N ALA A 420 -0.75 -16.08 -16.90
CA ALA A 420 -0.33 -14.96 -17.73
C ALA A 420 -1.35 -13.83 -17.59
N ARG A 421 -0.85 -12.61 -17.69
CA ARG A 421 -1.65 -11.40 -17.69
C ARG A 421 -1.21 -10.50 -18.83
N TRP A 422 -2.18 -9.92 -19.50
CA TRP A 422 -2.01 -8.82 -20.45
C TRP A 422 -2.66 -7.57 -19.88
N ASP A 423 -1.98 -6.43 -19.94
CA ASP A 423 -2.47 -5.13 -19.53
C ASP A 423 -2.29 -4.12 -20.64
N GLY A 424 -3.36 -3.45 -21.04
CA GLY A 424 -3.35 -2.36 -22.01
C GLY A 424 -3.72 -1.04 -21.32
N TYR A 425 -2.96 0.02 -21.61
CA TYR A 425 -3.07 1.34 -21.01
C TYR A 425 -3.26 2.43 -22.04
N ARG A 426 -4.05 3.41 -21.66
CA ARG A 426 -4.24 4.65 -22.40
C ARG A 426 -4.03 5.83 -21.47
N PHE A 427 -3.15 6.74 -21.88
CA PHE A 427 -2.89 8.00 -21.22
C PHE A 427 -3.28 9.16 -22.13
N LYS A 428 -3.90 10.21 -21.57
CA LYS A 428 -4.17 11.47 -22.24
C LYS A 428 -3.89 12.59 -21.24
N VAL A 429 -2.99 13.49 -21.60
CA VAL A 429 -2.63 14.67 -20.82
C VAL A 429 -3.04 15.90 -21.61
N THR A 430 -3.72 16.83 -20.93
CA THR A 430 -3.99 18.18 -21.40
C THR A 430 -3.28 19.12 -20.41
N SER A 431 -2.14 19.64 -20.81
CA SER A 431 -1.30 20.52 -19.99
C SER A 431 -1.58 21.97 -20.29
N ASP A 432 -1.35 22.85 -19.34
CA ASP A 432 -1.30 24.30 -19.53
C ASP A 432 -0.18 24.71 -20.53
N ASP A 433 0.94 23.97 -20.58
CA ASP A 433 1.85 24.03 -21.72
C ASP A 433 1.44 23.00 -22.80
N ALA A 434 0.94 23.48 -23.92
CA ALA A 434 0.46 22.63 -25.01
C ALA A 434 1.52 21.65 -25.54
N ARG A 435 2.83 21.95 -25.40
CA ARG A 435 3.94 21.08 -25.80
C ARG A 435 3.99 19.81 -24.98
N ASN A 436 3.59 19.87 -23.72
CA ASN A 436 3.53 18.76 -22.77
C ASN A 436 2.21 17.95 -22.86
N SER A 437 1.25 18.44 -23.67
CA SER A 437 0.02 17.72 -23.95
C SER A 437 0.24 16.55 -24.91
N GLY A 438 -0.56 15.49 -24.75
CA GLY A 438 -0.45 14.34 -25.65
C GLY A 438 -1.32 13.15 -25.29
N LYS A 439 -1.16 12.09 -26.07
CA LYS A 439 -1.78 10.77 -25.85
C LYS A 439 -0.74 9.68 -26.01
N ARG A 440 -0.84 8.64 -25.20
CA ARG A 440 -0.02 7.44 -25.27
C ARG A 440 -0.89 6.20 -25.11
N LEU A 441 -0.48 5.14 -25.78
CA LEU A 441 -0.97 3.79 -25.64
C LEU A 441 0.22 2.90 -25.41
N ASP A 442 0.10 1.96 -24.50
CA ASP A 442 1.11 0.95 -24.25
C ASP A 442 0.45 -0.32 -23.74
N ASP A 443 1.13 -1.45 -23.91
CA ASP A 443 0.68 -2.74 -23.40
C ASP A 443 1.83 -3.62 -22.95
N ILE A 444 1.53 -4.55 -22.04
CA ILE A 444 2.53 -5.43 -21.45
C ILE A 444 1.95 -6.80 -21.16
N VAL A 445 2.76 -7.84 -21.37
CA VAL A 445 2.43 -9.22 -21.00
C VAL A 445 3.33 -9.67 -19.86
N SER A 446 2.71 -10.28 -18.84
CA SER A 446 3.37 -10.70 -17.60
C SER A 446 3.08 -12.18 -17.31
N PRO A 447 3.88 -13.12 -17.84
CA PRO A 447 3.80 -14.54 -17.49
C PRO A 447 4.32 -14.80 -16.08
N LYS A 448 3.77 -15.82 -15.44
CA LYS A 448 4.09 -16.22 -14.05
C LYS A 448 4.01 -17.73 -13.92
N ALA A 449 4.92 -18.31 -13.12
CA ALA A 449 4.95 -19.73 -12.84
C ALA A 449 5.48 -20.00 -11.42
N GLY A 450 4.88 -20.99 -10.77
CA GLY A 450 5.24 -21.44 -9.45
C GLY A 450 5.19 -22.95 -9.34
N LEU A 451 6.07 -23.52 -8.55
CA LEU A 451 6.14 -24.94 -8.22
C LEU A 451 6.28 -25.09 -6.70
N VAL A 452 5.49 -25.97 -6.12
CA VAL A 452 5.53 -26.29 -4.69
C VAL A 452 5.73 -27.79 -4.53
N LEU A 453 6.78 -28.15 -3.81
CA LEU A 453 7.16 -29.51 -3.48
C LEU A 453 6.92 -29.76 -1.99
N GLY A 454 6.24 -30.86 -1.66
CA GLY A 454 5.83 -31.21 -0.31
C GLY A 454 4.30 -31.17 -0.13
N PRO A 455 3.77 -31.28 1.12
CA PRO A 455 4.56 -31.25 2.35
C PRO A 455 5.21 -32.59 2.71
N TRP A 456 6.49 -32.55 3.07
CA TRP A 456 7.17 -33.64 3.75
C TRP A 456 7.45 -33.23 5.19
N ALA A 457 6.94 -33.96 6.16
CA ALA A 457 7.02 -33.58 7.58
C ALA A 457 6.61 -32.11 7.82
N LYS A 458 5.47 -31.68 7.25
CA LYS A 458 4.96 -30.30 7.30
C LYS A 458 5.93 -29.24 6.74
N THR A 459 6.77 -29.61 5.78
CA THR A 459 7.73 -28.72 5.13
C THR A 459 7.47 -28.71 3.63
N GLU A 460 7.41 -27.51 3.05
CA GLU A 460 7.28 -27.29 1.61
C GLU A 460 8.43 -26.44 1.07
N ILE A 461 8.81 -26.73 -0.18
CA ILE A 461 9.80 -25.99 -0.96
C ILE A 461 9.06 -25.30 -2.11
N TYR A 462 9.36 -24.04 -2.32
CA TYR A 462 8.74 -23.17 -3.31
C TYR A 462 9.77 -22.69 -4.31
N ALA A 463 9.40 -22.68 -5.59
CA ALA A 463 10.18 -22.07 -6.65
C ALA A 463 9.24 -21.25 -7.53
N ASN A 464 9.43 -19.94 -7.59
CA ASN A 464 8.56 -19.03 -8.31
C ASN A 464 9.36 -18.13 -9.25
N ALA A 465 8.77 -17.83 -10.41
CA ALA A 465 9.28 -16.86 -11.36
C ALA A 465 8.11 -16.08 -11.96
N GLY A 466 8.29 -14.77 -12.16
CA GLY A 466 7.21 -13.95 -12.70
C GLY A 466 7.69 -12.61 -13.20
N PHE A 467 6.86 -12.04 -14.06
CA PHE A 467 6.99 -10.67 -14.53
C PHE A 467 5.93 -9.81 -13.87
N GLY A 468 6.28 -8.57 -13.56
CA GLY A 468 5.39 -7.53 -13.11
C GLY A 468 5.70 -6.23 -13.83
N PHE A 469 5.04 -5.16 -13.42
CA PHE A 469 5.29 -3.82 -13.94
C PHE A 469 4.72 -2.77 -13.01
N HIS A 470 5.15 -1.53 -13.23
CA HIS A 470 4.40 -0.36 -12.78
C HIS A 470 4.09 0.56 -13.97
N SER A 471 2.95 1.25 -13.88
CA SER A 471 2.64 2.35 -14.79
C SER A 471 3.33 3.62 -14.31
N ASN A 472 3.93 4.35 -15.23
CA ASN A 472 4.53 5.65 -14.95
C ASN A 472 3.48 6.77 -14.98
N ASP A 473 3.79 7.89 -14.31
CA ASP A 473 2.92 9.07 -14.32
C ASP A 473 2.66 9.52 -15.77
N ALA A 474 1.39 9.69 -16.11
CA ALA A 474 0.97 10.06 -17.48
C ALA A 474 1.69 11.31 -17.98
N ARG A 475 1.94 12.29 -17.08
CA ARG A 475 2.58 13.55 -17.42
C ARG A 475 4.00 13.33 -17.93
N GLY A 476 4.75 12.41 -17.33
CA GLY A 476 6.09 12.01 -17.81
C GLY A 476 6.06 11.30 -19.16
N THR A 477 4.97 10.61 -19.51
CA THR A 477 4.84 9.91 -20.80
C THR A 477 4.65 10.84 -21.98
N THR A 478 4.20 12.08 -21.76
CA THR A 478 3.91 13.06 -22.81
C THR A 478 4.84 14.29 -22.79
N ILE A 479 5.59 14.49 -21.71
CA ILE A 479 6.49 15.64 -21.50
C ILE A 479 7.45 15.86 -22.67
N ARG A 480 7.77 17.11 -22.96
CA ARG A 480 8.75 17.53 -23.95
C ARG A 480 9.63 18.68 -23.47
N VAL A 481 9.11 19.45 -22.55
CA VAL A 481 9.79 20.65 -22.03
C VAL A 481 9.64 20.67 -20.52
N ASP A 482 10.70 21.03 -19.82
CA ASP A 482 10.69 21.17 -18.37
C ASP A 482 9.66 22.24 -17.94
N PRO A 483 8.70 21.87 -17.07
CA PRO A 483 7.71 22.84 -16.59
C PRO A 483 8.32 23.96 -15.73
N ALA A 484 9.48 23.73 -15.11
CA ALA A 484 10.11 24.70 -14.22
C ALA A 484 10.58 25.94 -14.97
N ASP A 485 11.18 25.78 -16.17
CA ASP A 485 11.72 26.87 -16.98
C ASP A 485 10.96 27.10 -18.30
N GLY A 486 10.18 26.14 -18.75
CA GLY A 486 9.40 26.19 -19.98
C GLY A 486 10.25 26.18 -21.27
N VAL A 487 11.55 25.88 -21.20
CA VAL A 487 12.47 25.91 -22.35
C VAL A 487 13.37 24.69 -22.49
N THR A 488 13.81 24.08 -21.40
CA THR A 488 14.70 22.91 -21.41
C THR A 488 13.98 21.69 -21.98
N PRO A 489 14.51 21.06 -23.07
CA PRO A 489 13.94 19.80 -23.57
C PRO A 489 14.10 18.66 -22.54
N VAL A 490 13.05 17.86 -22.37
CA VAL A 490 13.02 16.71 -21.46
C VAL A 490 12.60 15.47 -22.22
N ASP A 491 13.25 14.34 -21.94
CA ASP A 491 12.90 13.04 -22.50
C ASP A 491 11.66 12.46 -21.83
N ARG A 492 10.89 11.74 -22.62
CA ARG A 492 9.68 11.06 -22.16
C ARG A 492 10.02 9.77 -21.44
N VAL A 493 9.26 9.47 -20.38
CA VAL A 493 9.37 8.18 -19.71
C VAL A 493 8.59 7.10 -20.48
N THR A 494 9.03 5.84 -20.35
CA THR A 494 8.29 4.66 -20.82
C THR A 494 6.97 4.57 -20.03
N PRO A 495 5.82 4.36 -20.68
CA PRO A 495 4.54 4.29 -19.96
C PRO A 495 4.44 3.14 -18.96
N LEU A 496 4.98 1.97 -19.29
CA LEU A 496 4.95 0.76 -18.45
C LEU A 496 6.37 0.21 -18.27
N ALA A 497 6.87 0.25 -17.03
CA ALA A 497 8.19 -0.26 -16.68
C ALA A 497 8.11 -1.70 -16.18
N ARG A 498 8.83 -2.61 -16.82
CA ARG A 498 8.82 -4.04 -16.51
C ARG A 498 9.67 -4.39 -15.32
N SER A 499 9.17 -5.32 -14.49
CA SER A 499 9.95 -6.01 -13.47
C SER A 499 10.02 -7.53 -13.75
N ARG A 500 11.07 -8.18 -13.25
CA ARG A 500 11.28 -9.64 -13.32
C ARG A 500 11.68 -10.14 -11.94
N GLY A 501 10.98 -11.15 -11.44
CA GLY A 501 11.24 -11.70 -10.13
C GLY A 501 11.43 -13.21 -10.15
N VAL A 502 12.30 -13.70 -9.26
CA VAL A 502 12.43 -15.12 -8.93
C VAL A 502 12.50 -15.28 -7.42
N GLU A 503 11.96 -16.39 -6.93
CA GLU A 503 12.00 -16.74 -5.51
C GLU A 503 12.21 -18.25 -5.35
N LEU A 504 13.11 -18.62 -4.44
CA LEU A 504 13.26 -19.97 -3.93
C LEU A 504 13.06 -19.91 -2.40
N GLY A 505 12.14 -20.68 -1.88
CA GLY A 505 11.83 -20.61 -0.46
C GLY A 505 11.47 -21.93 0.18
N VAL A 506 11.49 -21.93 1.49
CA VAL A 506 11.09 -23.06 2.34
C VAL A 506 10.13 -22.53 3.39
N ARG A 507 9.04 -23.23 3.58
CA ARG A 507 8.12 -23.04 4.70
C ARG A 507 8.00 -24.33 5.47
N THR A 508 8.14 -24.27 6.81
CA THR A 508 8.08 -25.45 7.67
C THR A 508 7.26 -25.18 8.94
N ALA A 509 6.45 -26.15 9.30
CA ALA A 509 5.70 -26.22 10.56
C ALA A 509 6.02 -27.55 11.28
N VAL A 510 7.26 -28.07 11.14
CA VAL A 510 7.69 -29.33 11.73
C VAL A 510 7.66 -29.30 13.25
N LEU A 511 8.02 -28.18 13.86
CA LEU A 511 7.89 -27.98 15.30
C LEU A 511 6.46 -27.53 15.63
N PRO A 512 5.87 -28.05 16.70
CA PRO A 512 4.52 -27.67 17.12
C PRO A 512 4.40 -26.17 17.30
N GLU A 513 3.35 -25.59 16.72
CA GLU A 513 2.98 -24.18 16.85
C GLU A 513 4.06 -23.17 16.35
N LEU A 514 5.16 -23.65 15.75
CA LEU A 514 6.17 -22.81 15.11
C LEU A 514 6.09 -22.93 13.58
N VAL A 515 5.88 -21.80 12.93
CA VAL A 515 6.01 -21.69 11.47
C VAL A 515 7.24 -20.84 11.16
N SER A 516 8.15 -21.41 10.40
CA SER A 516 9.36 -20.74 9.93
C SER A 516 9.36 -20.68 8.40
N THR A 517 9.75 -19.54 7.86
CA THR A 517 9.88 -19.34 6.42
C THR A 517 11.25 -18.75 6.11
N VAL A 518 11.88 -19.28 5.09
CA VAL A 518 13.11 -18.75 4.50
C VAL A 518 12.82 -18.48 3.03
N SER A 519 13.13 -17.30 2.52
CA SER A 519 12.98 -16.94 1.11
C SER A 519 14.27 -16.31 0.59
N LEU A 520 14.79 -16.86 -0.50
CA LEU A 520 15.84 -16.27 -1.33
C LEU A 520 15.16 -15.68 -2.56
N TRP A 521 15.39 -14.43 -2.86
CA TRP A 521 14.72 -13.75 -3.94
C TRP A 521 15.65 -12.85 -4.74
N ALA A 522 15.29 -12.59 -5.99
CA ALA A 522 15.92 -11.59 -6.83
C ALA A 522 14.88 -10.88 -7.70
N LEU A 523 15.08 -9.58 -7.90
CA LEU A 523 14.23 -8.69 -8.69
C LEU A 523 15.09 -7.81 -9.58
N ASP A 524 14.75 -7.73 -10.87
CA ASP A 524 15.28 -6.76 -11.84
C ASP A 524 14.15 -5.84 -12.28
N LEU A 525 14.40 -4.52 -12.34
CA LEU A 525 13.51 -3.51 -12.89
C LEU A 525 14.17 -2.85 -14.10
N ASP A 526 13.38 -2.56 -15.12
CA ASP A 526 13.86 -1.85 -16.31
C ASP A 526 14.00 -0.35 -16.07
N SER A 527 13.28 0.23 -15.10
CA SER A 527 13.41 1.59 -14.60
C SER A 527 12.80 1.65 -13.20
N GLU A 528 13.41 2.45 -12.33
CA GLU A 528 12.74 2.92 -11.09
C GLU A 528 12.29 4.35 -11.30
N LEU A 529 11.30 4.74 -10.55
CA LEU A 529 10.98 6.12 -10.37
C LEU A 529 11.56 6.59 -9.05
N VAL A 530 12.48 7.54 -9.16
CA VAL A 530 12.86 8.37 -8.02
C VAL A 530 12.05 9.66 -8.17
N PHE A 531 11.13 9.89 -7.25
CA PHE A 531 10.42 11.15 -7.17
C PHE A 531 11.42 12.23 -6.74
N VAL A 532 11.60 13.23 -7.58
CA VAL A 532 12.34 14.44 -7.21
C VAL A 532 11.29 15.43 -6.67
N GLY A 533 11.17 15.48 -5.33
CA GLY A 533 10.08 16.10 -4.61
C GLY A 533 9.73 17.54 -5.00
N ASP A 534 10.72 18.32 -5.42
CA ASP A 534 10.61 19.76 -5.64
C ASP A 534 10.43 20.13 -7.10
N ALA A 535 10.85 19.27 -8.02
CA ALA A 535 10.77 19.55 -9.45
C ALA A 535 9.37 19.26 -10.04
N GLY A 536 8.48 18.61 -9.27
CA GLY A 536 7.17 18.18 -9.75
C GLY A 536 7.25 17.23 -10.95
N GLY A 537 8.43 16.62 -11.14
CA GLY A 537 8.79 15.73 -12.21
C GLY A 537 9.19 14.36 -11.70
N THR A 538 9.06 13.35 -12.57
CA THR A 538 9.63 12.02 -12.37
C THR A 538 10.83 11.89 -13.27
N GLU A 539 11.98 11.57 -12.72
CA GLU A 539 13.15 11.23 -13.51
C GLU A 539 13.18 9.71 -13.72
N PRO A 540 13.20 9.22 -14.98
CA PRO A 540 13.43 7.83 -15.23
C PRO A 540 14.86 7.50 -14.80
N THR A 541 14.99 6.45 -13.99
CA THR A 541 16.29 5.97 -13.57
C THR A 541 16.76 4.79 -14.43
N ASP A 542 18.02 4.44 -14.28
CA ASP A 542 18.62 3.27 -14.90
C ASP A 542 18.02 1.97 -14.35
N ARG A 543 18.29 0.86 -15.06
CA ARG A 543 17.93 -0.48 -14.64
C ARG A 543 18.52 -0.80 -13.28
N THR A 544 17.69 -1.43 -12.43
CA THR A 544 18.13 -1.83 -11.10
C THR A 544 18.06 -3.33 -10.91
N ARG A 545 18.84 -3.81 -9.95
CA ARG A 545 18.85 -5.18 -9.47
C ARG A 545 18.82 -5.22 -7.96
N ARG A 546 17.95 -6.07 -7.44
CA ARG A 546 17.83 -6.39 -6.02
C ARG A 546 17.87 -7.89 -5.81
N TYR A 547 18.47 -8.32 -4.72
CA TYR A 547 18.37 -9.70 -4.23
C TYR A 547 18.55 -9.72 -2.73
N GLY A 548 18.04 -10.77 -2.10
CA GLY A 548 18.09 -10.85 -0.65
C GLY A 548 17.62 -12.16 -0.06
N VAL A 549 17.67 -12.17 1.25
CA VAL A 549 17.21 -13.28 2.11
C VAL A 549 16.19 -12.72 3.09
N GLU A 550 15.08 -13.42 3.24
CA GLU A 550 14.07 -13.14 4.25
C GLU A 550 13.88 -14.36 5.14
N LEU A 551 13.90 -14.12 6.45
CA LEU A 551 13.58 -15.07 7.49
C LEU A 551 12.35 -14.56 8.22
N ALA A 552 11.30 -15.38 8.33
CA ALA A 552 10.11 -15.02 9.09
C ALA A 552 9.72 -16.20 9.98
N ASN A 553 9.55 -15.92 11.27
CA ASN A 553 9.21 -16.92 12.28
C ASN A 553 7.98 -16.45 13.06
N PHE A 554 7.06 -17.37 13.30
CA PHE A 554 5.90 -17.15 14.12
C PHE A 554 5.69 -18.37 15.02
N TRP A 555 5.72 -18.15 16.34
CA TRP A 555 5.64 -19.21 17.33
C TRP A 555 4.58 -18.93 18.37
N ARG A 556 3.57 -19.78 18.44
CA ARG A 556 2.63 -19.81 19.56
C ARG A 556 3.27 -20.63 20.70
N ALA A 557 4.13 -19.98 21.49
CA ALA A 557 4.91 -20.63 22.55
C ALA A 557 4.03 -21.26 23.63
N THR A 558 2.89 -20.62 23.94
CA THR A 558 1.85 -21.14 24.83
C THR A 558 0.47 -20.71 24.32
N SER A 559 -0.61 -21.10 24.99
CA SER A 559 -1.97 -20.64 24.67
C SER A 559 -2.16 -19.12 24.87
N TRP A 560 -1.29 -18.47 25.63
CA TRP A 560 -1.37 -17.05 25.98
C TRP A 560 -0.17 -16.20 25.51
N LEU A 561 0.89 -16.82 24.94
CA LEU A 561 2.09 -16.13 24.47
C LEU A 561 2.40 -16.51 23.02
N THR A 562 2.45 -15.51 22.18
CA THR A 562 2.90 -15.62 20.78
C THR A 562 4.15 -14.78 20.58
N LEU A 563 5.16 -15.35 19.91
CA LEU A 563 6.41 -14.69 19.55
C LEU A 563 6.53 -14.64 18.03
N ASP A 564 7.04 -13.56 17.50
CA ASP A 564 7.44 -13.45 16.09
C ASP A 564 8.80 -12.77 15.97
N ALA A 565 9.54 -13.15 14.93
CA ALA A 565 10.83 -12.56 14.61
C ALA A 565 11.09 -12.66 13.11
N ASP A 566 11.33 -11.51 12.49
CA ASP A 566 11.58 -11.39 11.06
C ASP A 566 12.91 -10.69 10.81
N LEU A 567 13.67 -11.17 9.81
CA LEU A 567 14.89 -10.56 9.34
C LEU A 567 14.90 -10.52 7.81
N THR A 568 15.12 -9.34 7.26
CA THR A 568 15.31 -9.14 5.82
C THR A 568 16.68 -8.54 5.58
N LEU A 569 17.48 -9.21 4.73
CA LEU A 569 18.77 -8.73 4.25
C LEU A 569 18.66 -8.51 2.75
N THR A 570 18.98 -7.32 2.28
CA THR A 570 18.80 -6.89 0.89
C THR A 570 20.05 -6.25 0.34
N HIS A 571 20.35 -6.55 -0.92
CA HIS A 571 21.34 -5.86 -1.73
C HIS A 571 20.64 -5.24 -2.94
N ALA A 572 20.65 -3.89 -3.04
CA ALA A 572 19.99 -3.12 -4.09
C ALA A 572 20.99 -2.21 -4.78
N ARG A 573 21.01 -2.20 -6.13
CA ARG A 573 21.92 -1.37 -6.93
C ARG A 573 21.35 -1.04 -8.30
N TYR A 574 21.78 0.08 -8.85
CA TYR A 574 21.76 0.33 -10.29
C TYR A 574 22.67 -0.69 -10.99
N ARG A 575 22.29 -1.12 -12.18
CA ARG A 575 23.08 -2.10 -12.96
C ARG A 575 24.25 -1.47 -13.69
N GLU A 576 24.17 -0.20 -13.99
CA GLU A 576 25.18 0.58 -14.69
C GLU A 576 25.65 1.70 -13.75
N ASP A 577 26.92 2.06 -13.85
CA ASP A 577 27.50 3.17 -13.12
C ASP A 577 27.69 4.33 -14.10
N ALA A 578 26.85 5.35 -13.98
CA ALA A 578 26.95 6.57 -14.79
C ALA A 578 28.02 7.54 -14.27
N GLY A 579 28.87 7.11 -13.32
CA GLY A 579 29.95 7.91 -12.73
C GLY A 579 29.57 8.52 -11.37
N ALA A 580 28.33 8.40 -10.93
CA ALA A 580 27.88 8.87 -9.63
C ALA A 580 27.86 7.75 -8.56
N GLY A 581 28.12 6.50 -8.96
CA GLY A 581 28.00 5.32 -8.10
C GLY A 581 26.79 4.45 -8.45
N THR A 582 26.61 3.35 -7.71
CA THR A 582 25.56 2.37 -8.03
C THR A 582 24.57 2.13 -6.89
N ARG A 583 24.65 2.86 -5.79
CA ARG A 583 23.70 2.73 -4.68
C ARG A 583 22.39 3.40 -5.03
N ILE A 584 21.29 2.81 -4.57
CA ILE A 584 19.97 3.41 -4.67
C ILE A 584 19.75 4.21 -3.40
N ALA A 585 19.52 5.51 -3.53
CA ALA A 585 19.24 6.39 -2.39
C ALA A 585 18.07 5.86 -1.55
N ASN A 586 18.21 5.93 -0.23
CA ASN A 586 17.23 5.42 0.75
C ASN A 586 16.93 3.91 0.65
N SER A 587 17.75 3.10 -0.04
CA SER A 587 17.58 1.64 -0.03
C SER A 587 18.00 1.04 1.32
N ILE A 588 17.06 0.39 2.02
CA ILE A 588 17.31 -0.24 3.32
C ILE A 588 17.87 -1.65 3.10
N ALA A 589 19.11 -1.88 3.55
CA ALA A 589 19.79 -3.17 3.40
C ALA A 589 19.40 -4.20 4.48
N THR A 590 19.03 -3.74 5.67
CA THR A 590 18.71 -4.63 6.80
C THR A 590 17.46 -4.14 7.50
N VAL A 591 16.46 -5.01 7.60
CA VAL A 591 15.25 -4.79 8.42
C VAL A 591 15.11 -5.97 9.37
N ALA A 592 14.92 -5.69 10.66
CA ALA A 592 14.64 -6.70 11.66
C ALA A 592 13.46 -6.26 12.53
N THR A 593 12.50 -7.15 12.73
CA THR A 593 11.39 -6.95 13.65
C THR A 593 11.27 -8.13 14.59
N ALA A 594 10.88 -7.87 15.83
CA ALA A 594 10.58 -8.91 16.79
C ALA A 594 9.39 -8.50 17.64
N GLY A 595 8.55 -9.44 17.99
CA GLY A 595 7.36 -9.21 18.78
C GLY A 595 7.06 -10.31 19.78
N ALA A 596 6.45 -9.90 20.88
CA ALA A 596 5.83 -10.79 21.84
C ALA A 596 4.42 -10.28 22.12
N ASN A 597 3.41 -11.11 21.88
CA ASN A 597 2.01 -10.79 22.18
C ASN A 597 1.52 -11.72 23.30
N LEU A 598 0.86 -11.10 24.27
CA LEU A 598 0.28 -11.79 25.43
C LEU A 598 -1.24 -11.66 25.34
N ALA A 599 -1.97 -12.76 25.53
CA ALA A 599 -3.43 -12.77 25.63
C ALA A 599 -3.88 -13.93 26.50
N GLN A 600 -4.42 -13.66 27.66
CA GLN A 600 -4.91 -14.69 28.62
C GLN A 600 -6.31 -15.24 28.29
N GLY A 601 -6.79 -15.04 27.06
CA GLY A 601 -8.11 -15.41 26.60
C GLY A 601 -8.99 -14.19 26.35
N ASP A 602 -10.32 -14.37 26.42
CA ASP A 602 -11.29 -13.31 26.19
C ASP A 602 -11.36 -12.32 27.35
N GLU A 603 -10.90 -12.70 28.53
CA GLU A 603 -10.80 -11.86 29.74
C GLU A 603 -9.40 -11.99 30.36
N GLY A 604 -8.94 -10.94 31.04
CA GLY A 604 -7.65 -10.90 31.70
C GLY A 604 -6.64 -9.98 31.05
N TRP A 605 -5.37 -10.19 31.32
CA TRP A 605 -4.28 -9.40 30.77
C TRP A 605 -4.07 -9.68 29.29
N PHE A 606 -3.85 -8.64 28.52
CA PHE A 606 -3.42 -8.69 27.13
C PHE A 606 -2.40 -7.60 26.84
N GLY A 607 -1.66 -7.75 25.76
CA GLY A 607 -0.72 -6.73 25.32
C GLY A 607 0.35 -7.27 24.40
N GLY A 608 1.35 -6.46 24.13
CA GLY A 608 2.46 -6.84 23.29
C GLY A 608 3.63 -5.87 23.41
N VAL A 609 4.80 -6.36 23.04
CA VAL A 609 6.01 -5.56 22.85
C VAL A 609 6.49 -5.80 21.43
N ARG A 610 6.86 -4.74 20.74
CA ARG A 610 7.31 -4.76 19.35
C ARG A 610 8.62 -4.00 19.21
N LEU A 611 9.66 -4.68 18.72
CA LEU A 611 10.91 -4.09 18.29
C LEU A 611 10.87 -3.92 16.77
N ARG A 612 11.26 -2.74 16.29
CA ARG A 612 11.53 -2.43 14.88
C ARG A 612 12.94 -1.88 14.77
N TYR A 613 13.72 -2.45 13.84
CA TYR A 613 15.04 -1.98 13.50
C TYR A 613 15.19 -1.92 11.98
N PHE A 614 15.72 -0.84 11.46
CA PHE A 614 16.26 -0.79 10.11
C PHE A 614 17.66 -0.17 10.12
N GLY A 615 18.52 -0.75 9.26
CA GLY A 615 19.94 -0.41 9.19
C GLY A 615 20.20 0.95 8.54
N PRO A 616 21.44 1.42 8.61
CA PRO A 616 21.83 2.66 7.95
C PRO A 616 21.69 2.53 6.44
N GLN A 617 21.26 3.62 5.79
CA GLN A 617 20.92 3.64 4.37
C GLN A 617 21.74 4.69 3.61
N PRO A 618 22.14 4.45 2.35
CA PRO A 618 22.79 5.45 1.52
C PRO A 618 21.81 6.58 1.21
N LEU A 619 22.27 7.82 1.20
CA LEU A 619 21.46 8.97 0.79
C LEU A 619 21.81 9.45 -0.63
N ILE A 620 22.97 9.05 -1.13
CA ILE A 620 23.47 9.32 -2.49
C ILE A 620 24.14 8.07 -3.08
N GLU A 621 24.32 8.06 -4.39
CA GLU A 621 24.68 6.89 -5.18
C GLU A 621 26.10 6.38 -4.90
N ASP A 622 27.05 7.27 -4.56
CA ASP A 622 28.43 6.92 -4.20
C ASP A 622 28.58 6.39 -2.77
N ASN A 623 27.47 6.46 -1.97
CA ASN A 623 27.43 6.02 -0.58
C ASN A 623 28.34 6.83 0.40
N SER A 624 28.79 8.02 0.03
CA SER A 624 29.60 8.87 0.90
C SER A 624 28.77 9.49 2.05
N VAL A 625 27.45 9.70 1.83
CA VAL A 625 26.52 10.19 2.84
C VAL A 625 25.49 9.10 3.18
N ARG A 626 25.29 8.88 4.49
CA ARG A 626 24.38 7.84 4.98
C ARG A 626 23.49 8.36 6.11
N ALA A 627 22.22 7.96 6.10
CA ALA A 627 21.37 8.08 7.27
C ALA A 627 21.77 7.03 8.33
N PRO A 628 21.68 7.35 9.63
CA PRO A 628 21.89 6.39 10.69
C PRO A 628 20.81 5.31 10.73
N SER A 629 21.08 4.22 11.46
CA SER A 629 20.06 3.20 11.73
C SER A 629 18.98 3.74 12.68
N SER A 630 17.77 3.24 12.54
CA SER A 630 16.65 3.53 13.44
C SER A 630 16.23 2.27 14.19
N MET A 631 15.94 2.43 15.49
CA MET A 631 15.41 1.34 16.34
C MET A 631 14.34 1.91 17.27
N THR A 632 13.15 1.33 17.22
CA THR A 632 12.05 1.67 18.14
C THR A 632 11.55 0.44 18.88
N VAL A 633 11.11 0.63 20.10
CA VAL A 633 10.39 -0.38 20.89
C VAL A 633 9.06 0.23 21.29
N ASN A 634 7.98 -0.40 20.88
CA ASN A 634 6.63 -0.01 21.26
C ASN A 634 6.03 -1.11 22.15
N ALA A 635 5.25 -0.72 23.14
CA ALA A 635 4.61 -1.64 24.05
C ALA A 635 3.14 -1.28 24.26
N ARG A 636 2.32 -2.27 24.51
CA ARG A 636 0.92 -2.14 24.91
C ARG A 636 0.64 -3.11 26.05
N LEU A 637 -0.05 -2.68 27.08
CA LEU A 637 -0.51 -3.54 28.16
C LEU A 637 -1.93 -3.11 28.55
N GLY A 638 -2.83 -4.07 28.67
CA GLY A 638 -4.20 -3.81 29.04
C GLY A 638 -4.85 -4.94 29.81
N TRP A 639 -5.99 -4.63 30.34
CA TRP A 639 -6.89 -5.55 31.02
C TRP A 639 -8.24 -5.56 30.31
N ARG A 640 -8.78 -6.77 30.07
CA ARG A 640 -10.02 -6.98 29.35
C ARG A 640 -11.02 -7.76 30.22
N THR A 641 -12.26 -7.34 30.16
CA THR A 641 -13.42 -8.08 30.63
C THR A 641 -14.39 -8.30 29.45
N LYS A 642 -15.51 -8.96 29.67
CA LYS A 642 -16.55 -9.14 28.63
C LYS A 642 -17.05 -7.81 28.03
N THR A 643 -17.16 -6.77 28.86
CA THR A 643 -17.77 -5.49 28.45
C THR A 643 -16.80 -4.34 28.38
N TRP A 644 -15.65 -4.44 29.05
CA TRP A 644 -14.67 -3.35 29.12
C TRP A 644 -13.26 -3.83 28.80
N GLU A 645 -12.53 -2.98 28.16
CA GLU A 645 -11.08 -3.09 27.97
C GLU A 645 -10.43 -1.75 28.28
N ALA A 646 -9.35 -1.76 29.07
CA ALA A 646 -8.51 -0.61 29.28
C ALA A 646 -7.07 -0.96 28.90
N ALA A 647 -6.37 -0.09 28.20
CA ALA A 647 -5.00 -0.30 27.76
C ALA A 647 -4.15 0.96 27.86
N LEU A 648 -2.86 0.76 28.16
CA LEU A 648 -1.80 1.76 28.08
C LEU A 648 -0.86 1.39 26.94
N GLU A 649 -0.50 2.34 26.12
CA GLU A 649 0.49 2.23 25.04
C GLU A 649 1.68 3.13 25.34
N VAL A 650 2.88 2.60 25.12
CA VAL A 650 4.15 3.29 25.21
C VAL A 650 4.81 3.19 23.84
N LEU A 651 4.90 4.28 23.14
CA LEU A 651 5.56 4.38 21.84
C LEU A 651 6.99 4.89 22.05
N ASN A 652 7.95 4.38 21.25
CA ASN A 652 9.38 4.64 21.42
C ASN A 652 9.84 4.53 22.90
N ALA A 653 9.54 3.38 23.54
CA ALA A 653 9.78 3.15 24.97
C ALA A 653 11.26 3.29 25.41
N LEU A 654 12.20 3.25 24.47
CA LEU A 654 13.63 3.48 24.72
C LEU A 654 14.03 4.95 24.59
N ASP A 655 13.10 5.83 24.26
CA ASP A 655 13.29 7.28 24.03
C ASP A 655 14.50 7.58 23.15
N ARG A 656 14.62 6.86 22.03
CA ARG A 656 15.74 7.02 21.12
C ARG A 656 15.51 8.18 20.15
N ASP A 657 16.53 8.98 19.98
CA ASP A 657 16.59 10.07 18.98
C ASP A 657 16.78 9.53 17.56
N ASN A 658 15.80 8.79 17.06
CA ASN A 658 15.84 8.25 15.69
C ASN A 658 15.51 9.34 14.66
N TYR A 659 16.00 9.16 13.44
CA TYR A 659 15.41 9.79 12.26
C TYR A 659 14.31 8.86 11.74
N ASP A 660 13.14 9.43 11.49
CA ASP A 660 12.07 8.68 10.85
C ASP A 660 12.42 8.44 9.37
N ILE A 661 12.93 9.50 8.71
CA ILE A 661 13.55 9.45 7.39
C ILE A 661 14.59 10.55 7.25
N ALA A 662 15.54 10.39 6.33
CA ALA A 662 16.54 11.40 5.99
C ALA A 662 16.80 11.46 4.48
N TYR A 663 17.21 12.63 4.02
CA TYR A 663 17.59 12.95 2.65
C TYR A 663 18.90 13.77 2.63
N PHE A 664 19.54 13.86 1.48
CA PHE A 664 20.71 14.72 1.29
C PHE A 664 20.51 15.59 0.04
N TYR A 665 20.41 16.89 0.24
CA TYR A 665 20.22 17.87 -0.85
C TYR A 665 20.65 19.27 -0.38
N ALA A 666 20.78 20.20 -1.34
CA ALA A 666 21.05 21.60 -1.06
C ALA A 666 19.80 22.31 -0.53
N SER A 667 19.97 23.09 0.53
CA SER A 667 18.95 24.00 1.03
C SER A 667 19.58 25.30 1.53
N ARG A 668 18.80 26.35 1.70
CA ARG A 668 19.26 27.65 2.15
C ARG A 668 18.42 28.20 3.29
N LEU A 669 19.08 28.53 4.38
CA LEU A 669 18.49 29.28 5.48
C LEU A 669 18.75 30.78 5.36
N PRO A 670 17.97 31.65 6.03
CA PRO A 670 18.24 33.09 6.03
C PRO A 670 19.66 33.41 6.46
N GLY A 671 20.37 34.22 5.65
CA GLY A 671 21.78 34.61 5.90
C GLY A 671 22.83 33.69 5.32
N GLU A 672 22.48 32.53 4.76
CA GLU A 672 23.41 31.65 4.08
C GLU A 672 23.68 32.10 2.62
N ALA A 673 24.76 31.56 2.03
CA ALA A 673 25.16 31.86 0.66
C ALA A 673 24.04 31.53 -0.36
N ALA A 674 23.98 32.24 -1.46
CA ALA A 674 22.96 32.04 -2.50
C ALA A 674 23.01 30.64 -3.15
N SER A 675 24.17 29.97 -3.14
CA SER A 675 24.32 28.60 -3.64
C SER A 675 23.66 27.54 -2.76
N GLY A 676 23.19 27.92 -1.56
CA GLY A 676 22.73 26.96 -0.56
C GLY A 676 23.88 26.16 0.09
N VAL A 677 23.53 25.18 0.87
CA VAL A 677 24.42 24.25 1.57
C VAL A 677 23.89 22.85 1.38
N ASP A 678 24.70 21.96 0.82
CA ASP A 678 24.42 20.51 0.79
C ASP A 678 24.46 19.97 2.21
N ASP A 679 23.38 19.36 2.65
CA ASP A 679 23.25 18.88 4.03
C ASP A 679 22.31 17.67 4.12
N LEU A 680 22.43 16.96 5.24
CA LEU A 680 21.46 15.97 5.64
C LEU A 680 20.21 16.66 6.19
N HIS A 681 19.06 16.35 5.62
CA HIS A 681 17.75 16.79 6.09
C HIS A 681 17.00 15.61 6.65
N PHE A 682 16.43 15.74 7.83
CA PHE A 682 15.72 14.63 8.46
C PHE A 682 14.38 15.07 9.05
N HIS A 683 13.44 14.16 9.04
CA HIS A 683 12.24 14.24 9.87
C HIS A 683 12.50 13.42 11.14
N PRO A 684 12.46 14.02 12.34
CA PRO A 684 12.69 13.28 13.57
C PRO A 684 11.54 12.29 13.85
N ALA A 685 11.88 11.11 14.35
CA ALA A 685 10.88 10.21 14.90
C ALA A 685 10.30 10.79 16.19
N GLU A 686 9.07 10.43 16.51
CA GLU A 686 8.44 10.88 17.76
C GLU A 686 9.22 10.35 18.98
N PRO A 687 9.35 11.16 20.05
CA PRO A 687 9.97 10.76 21.30
C PRO A 687 9.10 9.73 22.03
N LEU A 688 9.53 9.30 23.23
CA LEU A 688 8.68 8.47 24.08
C LEU A 688 7.31 9.14 24.24
N THR A 689 6.26 8.43 23.89
CA THR A 689 4.89 8.94 23.89
C THR A 689 3.96 7.95 24.56
N LEU A 690 3.09 8.45 25.45
CA LEU A 690 2.11 7.66 26.19
C LEU A 690 0.69 7.90 25.66
N ARG A 691 -0.06 6.79 25.48
CA ARG A 691 -1.49 6.83 25.14
C ARG A 691 -2.25 5.85 26.04
N ALA A 692 -3.44 6.21 26.47
CA ALA A 692 -4.33 5.35 27.24
C ALA A 692 -5.66 5.23 26.49
N SER A 693 -6.27 4.05 26.52
CA SER A 693 -7.56 3.82 25.86
C SER A 693 -8.52 3.01 26.72
N VAL A 694 -9.80 3.27 26.53
CA VAL A 694 -10.89 2.49 27.12
C VAL A 694 -11.86 2.11 25.99
N THR A 695 -12.20 0.82 25.92
CA THR A 695 -13.22 0.29 25.00
C THR A 695 -14.37 -0.26 25.81
N TRP A 696 -15.57 0.15 25.47
CA TRP A 696 -16.81 -0.45 25.96
C TRP A 696 -17.46 -1.27 24.86
N ARG A 697 -17.80 -2.55 25.16
CA ARG A 697 -18.46 -3.52 24.27
C ARG A 697 -19.87 -3.80 24.72
N PHE A 698 -20.81 -3.97 23.78
CA PHE A 698 -22.22 -4.18 24.07
C PHE A 698 -22.95 -4.90 22.93
#